data_64faaa6d83740cd9eebfa17c42e1ae99
#
_entry.id   64faaa6d83740cd9eebfa17c42e1ae99
#
_cell.length_a   1.000
_cell.length_b   1.000
_cell.length_c   1.000
_cell.angle_alpha   90.00
_cell.angle_beta   90.00
_cell.angle_gamma   90.00
#
_symmetry.space_group_name_H-M   'P 1'
#
loop_
_entity.id
_entity.type
_entity.pdbx_description
1 polymer ?
#
loop_
_entity_poly.entity_id
_entity_poly.type
_entity_poly.pdbx_seq_one_letter_code
_entity_poly.pdbx_strand_id
1 'polypeptide(L)'
;MENLKQTLTTKMASGYKRPEILSPAGDWECARAAVENGADAIYFGLERFNARMRAKNFTQADLPELMEFLHARGVRGYVTFNTLVFSNELKDAEVFIRGMIASGVDAAIVQDMGICKLIRSISPDFPIHGSTQMTVTSAEGVQFAKAQGANLVVLARENSIADINKIQEAQKNDNPLPLEVFVHGALCVAYSGQCLTSESLGGRSANRGECAQACRLPYDLVANGEQVALGDRRYLLSPRDLAGLEVLPDLVKAGVASLKIEGRLKSPEYVASITRVYRDQLDKVMKSLAEINSPVSEVPPVDLDAKRYELEMSFSRGLQTGWFKGTDNQALVHARFGTKRGVYLGVVSEVSSESVSVLLEAPLKLGDGVVFDAGKPEEKEEGGRIYAIKLYNTASQTRSAQKGDKVKLAFGHGDLNWTRIKIGQLLWKTNDPALDKDLRASFSEGSIHFRRPLHFEVHGREGTVATVIAHDDFGNTVKIESEVLLEKATNLPLTTDKLKEQLGRLGGTPYTCGEVDNQLEGNVILPVSEINRLRRELVTRCDALRRKPKRWQIIEKTKGESQVTIAQVPSANAETVKPEIIAVIRLPEQLNAAWNAGVDTIYCEFENPKAYRQTVADFKDLRAKFGRNTATLWVAPPRIFKPGEEWILKQVRSSEADGYLVRNYNHLAFFKDDRKRGD
;
A
#
# COMPACT_ATOMS: atom_id res chain seq x y z
N MET A 1 32.92 18.62 4.52
CA MET A 1 31.59 18.43 3.89
C MET A 1 30.91 17.11 4.29
N GLU A 2 31.59 16.08 4.77
CA GLU A 2 30.98 14.85 5.28
C GLU A 2 30.37 14.99 6.68
N ASN A 3 30.88 15.87 7.53
CA ASN A 3 30.33 16.10 8.87
C ASN A 3 29.02 16.91 8.91
N LEU A 4 28.65 17.61 7.84
CA LEU A 4 27.38 18.35 7.73
C LEU A 4 26.19 17.46 7.30
N LYS A 5 26.45 16.31 6.67
CA LYS A 5 25.40 15.35 6.28
C LYS A 5 24.86 14.52 7.45
N GLN A 6 25.56 14.45 8.57
CA GLN A 6 25.16 13.67 9.75
C GLN A 6 24.36 14.48 10.79
N THR A 7 24.26 15.80 10.68
CA THR A 7 23.65 16.65 11.73
C THR A 7 22.19 17.02 11.45
N LEU A 8 21.64 16.72 10.28
CA LEU A 8 20.30 17.16 9.83
C LEU A 8 19.26 16.04 9.68
N THR A 9 19.52 14.84 10.17
CA THR A 9 18.41 13.97 10.58
C THR A 9 17.95 14.49 11.94
N THR A 10 16.84 15.22 11.97
CA THR A 10 16.11 15.54 13.19
C THR A 10 16.18 14.33 14.11
N LYS A 11 17.01 14.38 15.16
CA LYS A 11 16.96 13.44 16.27
C LYS A 11 15.58 13.64 16.89
N MET A 12 14.57 12.92 16.37
CA MET A 12 13.31 12.83 17.06
C MET A 12 13.60 12.27 18.45
N ALA A 13 13.11 12.90 19.48
CA ALA A 13 13.31 12.53 20.87
C ALA A 13 12.92 11.07 21.19
N SER A 14 12.19 10.39 20.30
CA SER A 14 11.69 9.03 20.45
C SER A 14 12.61 7.91 19.94
N GLY A 15 13.65 8.20 19.16
CA GLY A 15 14.49 7.18 18.50
C GLY A 15 13.79 6.42 17.35
N TYR A 16 12.49 6.61 17.13
CA TYR A 16 11.73 5.98 16.03
C TYR A 16 11.72 6.88 14.80
N LYS A 17 11.93 6.28 13.62
CA LYS A 17 11.77 6.98 12.33
C LYS A 17 10.28 7.07 11.97
N ARG A 18 9.85 8.25 11.52
CA ARG A 18 8.51 8.44 10.98
C ARG A 18 8.37 7.72 9.64
N PRO A 19 7.39 6.80 9.48
CA PRO A 19 7.12 6.18 8.19
C PRO A 19 6.47 7.16 7.21
N GLU A 20 6.70 6.93 5.92
CA GLU A 20 6.05 7.63 4.81
C GLU A 20 4.60 7.16 4.66
N ILE A 21 3.65 8.07 4.38
CA ILE A 21 2.31 7.71 3.93
C ILE A 21 2.31 7.71 2.40
N LEU A 22 2.13 6.53 1.81
CA LEU A 22 2.10 6.32 0.37
C LEU A 22 0.66 6.12 -0.10
N SER A 23 0.11 7.13 -0.78
CA SER A 23 -1.28 7.16 -1.23
C SER A 23 -1.43 6.81 -2.72
N PRO A 24 -2.56 6.20 -3.12
CA PRO A 24 -2.82 5.87 -4.51
C PRO A 24 -3.28 7.09 -5.30
N ALA A 25 -2.88 7.18 -6.59
CA ALA A 25 -3.47 8.11 -7.53
C ALA A 25 -3.83 7.38 -8.83
N GLY A 26 -5.12 7.38 -9.19
CA GLY A 26 -5.63 6.84 -10.44
C GLY A 26 -5.69 7.90 -11.53
N ASP A 27 -5.74 9.18 -11.17
CA ASP A 27 -5.80 10.35 -12.03
C ASP A 27 -5.37 11.62 -11.28
N TRP A 28 -5.48 12.78 -11.94
CA TRP A 28 -5.10 14.09 -11.40
C TRP A 28 -5.89 14.50 -10.16
N GLU A 29 -7.20 14.24 -10.11
CA GLU A 29 -8.01 14.58 -8.94
C GLU A 29 -7.57 13.75 -7.72
N CYS A 30 -7.30 12.47 -7.92
CA CYS A 30 -6.74 11.60 -6.88
C CYS A 30 -5.35 12.06 -6.41
N ALA A 31 -4.49 12.52 -7.34
CA ALA A 31 -3.18 13.07 -6.97
C ALA A 31 -3.31 14.32 -6.09
N ARG A 32 -4.18 15.29 -6.47
CA ARG A 32 -4.48 16.45 -5.63
C ARG A 32 -5.06 16.05 -4.27
N ALA A 33 -6.04 15.14 -4.27
CA ALA A 33 -6.65 14.63 -3.04
C ALA A 33 -5.61 14.02 -2.07
N ALA A 34 -4.68 13.23 -2.57
CA ALA A 34 -3.61 12.66 -1.77
C ALA A 34 -2.68 13.74 -1.19
N VAL A 35 -2.20 14.65 -2.05
CA VAL A 35 -1.26 15.72 -1.68
C VAL A 35 -1.85 16.64 -0.63
N GLU A 36 -3.08 17.12 -0.85
CA GLU A 36 -3.75 18.09 0.04
C GLU A 36 -4.23 17.49 1.36
N ASN A 37 -4.26 16.17 1.48
CA ASN A 37 -4.60 15.45 2.71
C ASN A 37 -3.40 14.77 3.37
N GLY A 38 -2.16 15.13 2.98
CA GLY A 38 -0.96 14.83 3.74
C GLY A 38 -0.20 13.56 3.33
N ALA A 39 -0.33 13.09 2.09
CA ALA A 39 0.53 12.05 1.56
C ALA A 39 2.00 12.52 1.49
N ASP A 40 2.95 11.67 1.86
CA ASP A 40 4.40 11.91 1.69
C ASP A 40 4.88 11.46 0.32
N ALA A 41 4.19 10.49 -0.26
CA ALA A 41 4.37 10.04 -1.62
C ALA A 41 3.05 9.59 -2.22
N ILE A 42 2.96 9.61 -3.55
CA ILE A 42 1.88 8.96 -4.28
C ILE A 42 2.43 7.87 -5.20
N TYR A 43 1.64 6.81 -5.43
CA TYR A 43 1.96 5.83 -6.46
C TYR A 43 0.86 5.77 -7.51
N PHE A 44 1.26 5.70 -8.77
CA PHE A 44 0.37 5.75 -9.92
C PHE A 44 0.85 4.84 -11.05
N GLY A 45 -0.02 4.55 -12.01
CA GLY A 45 0.30 3.77 -13.19
C GLY A 45 0.38 4.65 -14.42
N LEU A 46 1.12 4.16 -15.40
CA LEU A 46 1.07 4.67 -16.77
C LEU A 46 0.12 3.80 -17.59
N GLU A 47 -0.07 4.12 -18.86
CA GLU A 47 -0.95 3.43 -19.79
C GLU A 47 -0.55 1.96 -20.04
N ARG A 48 0.69 1.54 -19.69
CA ARG A 48 1.19 0.15 -19.85
C ARG A 48 1.96 -0.32 -18.60
N PHE A 49 2.19 -1.61 -18.52
CA PHE A 49 3.05 -2.30 -17.55
C PHE A 49 2.65 -2.14 -16.08
N ASN A 50 1.39 -1.88 -15.78
CA ASN A 50 0.91 -1.74 -14.40
C ASN A 50 -0.24 -2.70 -14.06
N ALA A 51 -0.34 -3.10 -12.78
CA ALA A 51 -1.32 -4.06 -12.29
C ALA A 51 -2.77 -3.53 -12.19
N ARG A 52 -3.03 -2.30 -12.59
CA ARG A 52 -4.36 -1.66 -12.59
C ARG A 52 -4.65 -0.97 -13.92
N MET A 53 -4.55 -1.73 -15.00
CA MET A 53 -4.80 -1.24 -16.37
C MET A 53 -6.19 -0.60 -16.56
N ARG A 54 -7.17 -0.96 -15.72
CA ARG A 54 -8.53 -0.39 -15.74
C ARG A 54 -8.66 0.97 -15.07
N ALA A 55 -7.66 1.45 -14.34
CA ALA A 55 -7.65 2.83 -13.85
C ALA A 55 -7.46 3.77 -15.05
N LYS A 56 -7.83 5.04 -14.89
CA LYS A 56 -7.62 6.06 -15.92
C LYS A 56 -6.14 6.18 -16.26
N ASN A 57 -5.28 6.05 -15.23
CA ASN A 57 -3.82 6.16 -15.29
C ASN A 57 -3.32 7.49 -15.89
N PHE A 58 -2.02 7.69 -15.87
CA PHE A 58 -1.35 8.81 -16.50
C PHE A 58 -0.64 8.34 -17.77
N THR A 59 -0.31 9.26 -18.64
CA THR A 59 0.52 9.03 -19.82
C THR A 59 1.97 9.42 -19.53
N GLN A 60 2.90 8.99 -20.36
CA GLN A 60 4.29 9.48 -20.28
C GLN A 60 4.37 11.01 -20.47
N ALA A 61 3.47 11.59 -21.25
CA ALA A 61 3.42 13.04 -21.48
C ALA A 61 3.00 13.82 -20.23
N ASP A 62 2.21 13.22 -19.33
CA ASP A 62 1.78 13.85 -18.08
C ASP A 62 2.91 13.92 -17.03
N LEU A 63 3.94 13.04 -17.15
CA LEU A 63 4.96 12.87 -16.12
C LEU A 63 5.69 14.16 -15.73
N PRO A 64 6.18 15.02 -16.66
CA PRO A 64 6.90 16.23 -16.27
C PRO A 64 6.05 17.17 -15.40
N GLU A 65 4.79 17.41 -15.81
CA GLU A 65 3.86 18.27 -15.08
C GLU A 65 3.48 17.67 -13.72
N LEU A 66 3.19 16.37 -13.69
CA LEU A 66 2.83 15.67 -12.46
C LEU A 66 4.00 15.69 -11.45
N MET A 67 5.23 15.41 -11.90
CA MET A 67 6.40 15.42 -11.02
C MET A 67 6.72 16.84 -10.51
N GLU A 68 6.59 17.88 -11.35
CA GLU A 68 6.74 19.25 -10.91
C GLU A 68 5.70 19.62 -9.84
N PHE A 69 4.41 19.27 -10.05
CA PHE A 69 3.34 19.48 -9.08
C PHE A 69 3.66 18.80 -7.74
N LEU A 70 4.04 17.51 -7.76
CA LEU A 70 4.36 16.74 -6.56
C LEU A 70 5.55 17.33 -5.81
N HIS A 71 6.64 17.57 -6.51
CA HIS A 71 7.87 18.06 -5.91
C HIS A 71 7.69 19.47 -5.32
N ALA A 72 6.97 20.38 -6.00
CA ALA A 72 6.63 21.69 -5.46
C ALA A 72 5.87 21.61 -4.12
N ARG A 73 5.09 20.56 -3.93
CA ARG A 73 4.31 20.29 -2.70
C ARG A 73 5.06 19.42 -1.67
N GLY A 74 6.32 19.07 -1.97
CA GLY A 74 7.12 18.21 -1.12
C GLY A 74 6.56 16.78 -1.04
N VAL A 75 6.14 16.22 -2.17
CA VAL A 75 5.61 14.86 -2.29
C VAL A 75 6.42 14.10 -3.35
N ARG A 76 6.68 12.81 -3.11
CA ARG A 76 7.36 11.94 -4.07
C ARG A 76 6.36 11.26 -4.99
N GLY A 77 6.80 10.93 -6.22
CA GLY A 77 6.01 10.20 -7.20
C GLY A 77 6.64 8.87 -7.58
N TYR A 78 5.92 7.76 -7.36
CA TYR A 78 6.37 6.40 -7.66
C TYR A 78 5.52 5.80 -8.77
N VAL A 79 6.16 5.41 -9.87
CA VAL A 79 5.48 4.74 -10.99
C VAL A 79 5.38 3.24 -10.73
N THR A 80 4.19 2.67 -10.88
CA THR A 80 4.04 1.21 -10.88
C THR A 80 4.42 0.63 -12.25
N PHE A 81 5.47 -0.17 -12.25
CA PHE A 81 5.91 -1.01 -13.36
C PHE A 81 5.87 -2.47 -12.87
N ASN A 82 4.69 -2.91 -12.44
CA ASN A 82 4.54 -4.07 -11.57
C ASN A 82 3.70 -5.19 -12.18
N THR A 83 3.93 -5.44 -13.46
CA THR A 83 3.47 -6.63 -14.18
C THR A 83 4.67 -7.44 -14.66
N LEU A 84 4.44 -8.72 -15.01
CA LEU A 84 5.41 -9.51 -15.73
C LEU A 84 5.52 -8.98 -17.17
N VAL A 85 6.72 -9.01 -17.75
CA VAL A 85 7.02 -8.48 -19.09
C VAL A 85 7.52 -9.59 -19.98
N PHE A 86 6.93 -9.77 -21.15
CA PHE A 86 7.39 -10.75 -22.13
C PHE A 86 8.60 -10.24 -22.92
N SER A 87 9.39 -11.17 -23.47
CA SER A 87 10.61 -10.83 -24.19
C SER A 87 10.39 -9.89 -25.37
N ASN A 88 9.25 -9.99 -26.07
CA ASN A 88 8.90 -9.10 -27.18
C ASN A 88 8.49 -7.68 -26.72
N GLU A 89 8.18 -7.48 -25.44
CA GLU A 89 7.81 -6.18 -24.86
C GLU A 89 9.02 -5.41 -24.29
N LEU A 90 10.20 -6.03 -24.21
CA LEU A 90 11.37 -5.45 -23.53
C LEU A 90 11.85 -4.14 -24.16
N LYS A 91 11.75 -4.00 -25.48
CA LYS A 91 12.11 -2.75 -26.18
C LYS A 91 11.20 -1.59 -25.78
N ASP A 92 9.90 -1.84 -25.71
CA ASP A 92 8.93 -0.85 -25.26
C ASP A 92 9.14 -0.53 -23.78
N ALA A 93 9.38 -1.55 -22.94
CA ALA A 93 9.70 -1.38 -21.53
C ALA A 93 10.91 -0.46 -21.32
N GLU A 94 11.97 -0.62 -22.13
CA GLU A 94 13.15 0.26 -22.08
C GLU A 94 12.80 1.72 -22.37
N VAL A 95 11.98 1.99 -23.39
CA VAL A 95 11.52 3.34 -23.75
C VAL A 95 10.76 3.97 -22.59
N PHE A 96 9.82 3.22 -21.99
CA PHE A 96 9.05 3.69 -20.80
C PHE A 96 9.96 3.98 -19.60
N ILE A 97 10.92 3.11 -19.30
CA ILE A 97 11.86 3.29 -18.19
C ILE A 97 12.71 4.55 -18.40
N ARG A 98 13.26 4.76 -19.60
CA ARG A 98 14.03 5.97 -19.92
C ARG A 98 13.18 7.24 -19.79
N GLY A 99 11.93 7.21 -20.24
CA GLY A 99 10.97 8.31 -20.09
C GLY A 99 10.69 8.65 -18.63
N MET A 100 10.44 7.66 -17.77
CA MET A 100 10.24 7.84 -16.33
C MET A 100 11.47 8.50 -15.66
N ILE A 101 12.67 7.98 -15.95
CA ILE A 101 13.92 8.49 -15.39
C ILE A 101 14.17 9.95 -15.84
N ALA A 102 13.97 10.24 -17.12
CA ALA A 102 14.15 11.58 -17.69
C ALA A 102 13.16 12.60 -17.11
N SER A 103 11.93 12.17 -16.77
CA SER A 103 10.90 13.02 -16.17
C SER A 103 11.12 13.26 -14.66
N GLY A 104 12.16 12.69 -14.05
CA GLY A 104 12.48 12.91 -12.64
C GLY A 104 11.57 12.14 -11.66
N VAL A 105 10.98 11.01 -12.09
CA VAL A 105 10.25 10.08 -11.21
C VAL A 105 11.14 9.64 -10.06
N ASP A 106 10.61 9.51 -8.84
CA ASP A 106 11.39 9.23 -7.64
C ASP A 106 11.73 7.75 -7.46
N ALA A 107 10.87 6.84 -7.93
CA ALA A 107 11.12 5.39 -7.94
C ALA A 107 10.17 4.65 -8.87
N ALA A 108 10.55 3.43 -9.27
CA ALA A 108 9.65 2.47 -9.91
C ALA A 108 9.31 1.33 -8.96
N ILE A 109 8.02 0.95 -8.87
CA ILE A 109 7.56 -0.22 -8.13
C ILE A 109 7.51 -1.40 -9.11
N VAL A 110 8.40 -2.38 -8.94
CA VAL A 110 8.69 -3.41 -9.94
C VAL A 110 8.40 -4.82 -9.40
N GLN A 111 7.76 -5.66 -10.23
CA GLN A 111 7.56 -7.09 -9.95
C GLN A 111 8.60 -7.95 -10.66
N ASP A 112 8.87 -7.67 -11.92
CA ASP A 112 9.67 -8.48 -12.82
C ASP A 112 11.18 -8.31 -12.57
N MET A 113 11.88 -9.42 -12.39
CA MET A 113 13.32 -9.42 -12.12
C MET A 113 14.16 -8.99 -13.32
N GLY A 114 13.71 -9.31 -14.53
CA GLY A 114 14.33 -8.86 -15.77
C GLY A 114 14.26 -7.34 -15.89
N ILE A 115 13.12 -6.75 -15.47
CA ILE A 115 12.94 -5.29 -15.43
C ILE A 115 13.84 -4.66 -14.36
N CYS A 116 14.02 -5.27 -13.19
CA CYS A 116 15.01 -4.78 -12.22
C CYS A 116 16.42 -4.69 -12.84
N LYS A 117 16.85 -5.74 -13.52
CA LYS A 117 18.14 -5.77 -14.23
C LYS A 117 18.20 -4.74 -15.34
N LEU A 118 17.13 -4.60 -16.12
CA LEU A 118 17.05 -3.61 -17.20
C LEU A 118 17.19 -2.19 -16.64
N ILE A 119 16.47 -1.85 -15.56
CA ILE A 119 16.59 -0.54 -14.90
C ILE A 119 18.04 -0.30 -14.46
N ARG A 120 18.70 -1.26 -13.81
CA ARG A 120 20.10 -1.13 -13.36
C ARG A 120 21.07 -0.98 -14.51
N SER A 121 20.82 -1.58 -15.66
CA SER A 121 21.62 -1.40 -16.87
C SER A 121 21.44 -0.02 -17.52
N ILE A 122 20.28 0.62 -17.31
CA ILE A 122 19.99 1.97 -17.81
C ILE A 122 20.46 3.03 -16.83
N SER A 123 20.24 2.81 -15.52
CA SER A 123 20.58 3.76 -14.45
C SER A 123 21.03 2.99 -13.19
N PRO A 124 22.25 3.25 -12.71
CA PRO A 124 22.79 2.59 -11.52
C PRO A 124 22.14 3.08 -10.24
N ASP A 125 21.60 4.31 -10.21
CA ASP A 125 21.12 5.02 -9.03
C ASP A 125 19.61 5.26 -8.99
N PHE A 126 18.86 4.98 -10.08
CA PHE A 126 17.40 5.13 -10.08
C PHE A 126 16.73 4.16 -9.09
N PRO A 127 15.92 4.63 -8.12
CA PRO A 127 15.37 3.78 -7.08
C PRO A 127 14.37 2.74 -7.60
N ILE A 128 14.53 1.49 -7.14
CA ILE A 128 13.62 0.37 -7.40
C ILE A 128 12.96 -0.04 -6.08
N HIS A 129 11.62 -0.04 -6.04
CA HIS A 129 10.85 -0.60 -4.95
C HIS A 129 10.32 -1.97 -5.37
N GLY A 130 10.72 -3.03 -4.68
CA GLY A 130 10.21 -4.39 -4.93
C GLY A 130 8.71 -4.45 -4.64
N SER A 131 7.90 -4.79 -5.64
CA SER A 131 6.43 -4.86 -5.51
C SER A 131 6.00 -5.97 -4.54
N THR A 132 4.84 -5.81 -3.88
CA THR A 132 4.19 -6.89 -3.14
C THR A 132 3.94 -8.14 -3.99
N GLN A 133 3.84 -7.97 -5.32
CA GLN A 133 3.68 -9.08 -6.27
C GLN A 133 4.95 -9.92 -6.46
N MET A 134 6.11 -9.48 -5.93
CA MET A 134 7.31 -10.31 -5.80
C MET A 134 7.15 -11.41 -4.75
N THR A 135 6.10 -11.39 -3.92
CA THR A 135 5.84 -12.38 -2.86
C THR A 135 6.98 -12.45 -1.82
N VAL A 136 7.45 -11.30 -1.38
CA VAL A 136 8.49 -11.25 -0.33
C VAL A 136 7.84 -11.43 1.04
N THR A 137 8.12 -12.56 1.70
CA THR A 137 7.52 -12.97 2.97
C THR A 137 8.54 -13.20 4.07
N SER A 138 9.84 -13.06 3.78
CA SER A 138 10.93 -13.43 4.70
C SER A 138 12.19 -12.59 4.46
N ALA A 139 13.16 -12.69 5.36
CA ALA A 139 14.45 -12.01 5.25
C ALA A 139 15.24 -12.41 4.00
N GLU A 140 15.22 -13.71 3.65
CA GLU A 140 15.89 -14.23 2.43
C GLU A 140 15.25 -13.64 1.17
N GLY A 141 13.91 -13.47 1.17
CA GLY A 141 13.21 -12.77 0.09
C GLY A 141 13.63 -11.31 -0.03
N VAL A 142 13.82 -10.60 1.11
CA VAL A 142 14.36 -9.24 1.12
C VAL A 142 15.78 -9.20 0.57
N GLN A 143 16.66 -10.12 1.00
CA GLN A 143 18.03 -10.21 0.51
C GLN A 143 18.06 -10.52 -1.00
N PHE A 144 17.19 -11.39 -1.47
CA PHE A 144 17.06 -11.66 -2.90
C PHE A 144 16.69 -10.40 -3.68
N ALA A 145 15.66 -9.65 -3.23
CA ALA A 145 15.25 -8.41 -3.87
C ALA A 145 16.37 -7.35 -3.86
N LYS A 146 17.13 -7.25 -2.75
CA LYS A 146 18.33 -6.41 -2.61
C LYS A 146 19.38 -6.78 -3.66
N ALA A 147 19.66 -8.07 -3.85
CA ALA A 147 20.59 -8.56 -4.87
C ALA A 147 20.13 -8.26 -6.31
N GLN A 148 18.82 -8.10 -6.56
CA GLN A 148 18.29 -7.62 -7.84
C GLN A 148 18.33 -6.09 -7.98
N GLY A 149 18.83 -5.36 -6.98
CA GLY A 149 18.99 -3.92 -7.00
C GLY A 149 17.83 -3.13 -6.39
N ALA A 150 16.93 -3.77 -5.63
CA ALA A 150 15.87 -3.05 -4.92
C ALA A 150 16.46 -2.15 -3.82
N ASN A 151 15.84 -0.98 -3.62
CA ASN A 151 16.16 0.01 -2.60
C ASN A 151 15.14 0.02 -1.46
N LEU A 152 13.97 -0.59 -1.68
CA LEU A 152 12.89 -0.78 -0.73
C LEU A 152 12.09 -2.02 -1.16
N VAL A 153 11.47 -2.72 -0.21
CA VAL A 153 10.61 -3.88 -0.51
C VAL A 153 9.22 -3.69 0.10
N VAL A 154 8.20 -3.88 -0.73
CA VAL A 154 6.81 -4.00 -0.27
C VAL A 154 6.56 -5.45 0.14
N LEU A 155 6.41 -5.68 1.43
CA LEU A 155 6.14 -7.03 1.94
C LEU A 155 4.81 -7.58 1.44
N ALA A 156 4.72 -8.89 1.33
CA ALA A 156 3.47 -9.56 1.09
C ALA A 156 2.48 -9.28 2.24
N ARG A 157 1.18 -9.17 1.91
CA ARG A 157 0.14 -8.78 2.88
C ARG A 157 -0.12 -9.83 3.95
N GLU A 158 0.35 -11.05 3.72
CA GLU A 158 0.22 -12.20 4.60
C GLU A 158 1.15 -12.14 5.83
N ASN A 159 2.10 -11.21 5.86
CA ASN A 159 3.00 -11.05 7.00
C ASN A 159 2.28 -10.42 8.19
N SER A 160 2.45 -11.03 9.37
CA SER A 160 2.07 -10.47 10.65
C SER A 160 3.13 -9.48 11.16
N ILE A 161 2.78 -8.68 12.19
CA ILE A 161 3.74 -7.80 12.87
C ILE A 161 4.89 -8.62 13.45
N ALA A 162 4.60 -9.83 13.97
CA ALA A 162 5.63 -10.74 14.46
C ALA A 162 6.60 -11.19 13.34
N ASP A 163 6.09 -11.46 12.13
CA ASP A 163 6.92 -11.80 10.97
C ASP A 163 7.76 -10.59 10.53
N ILE A 164 7.17 -9.38 10.50
CA ILE A 164 7.88 -8.13 10.17
C ILE A 164 9.05 -7.89 11.14
N ASN A 165 8.83 -8.06 12.45
CA ASN A 165 9.88 -7.93 13.46
C ASN A 165 11.02 -8.94 13.23
N LYS A 166 10.70 -10.21 12.92
CA LYS A 166 11.71 -11.23 12.59
C LYS A 166 12.52 -10.86 11.34
N ILE A 167 11.85 -10.34 10.31
CA ILE A 167 12.52 -9.88 9.08
C ILE A 167 13.46 -8.70 9.38
N GLN A 168 13.01 -7.70 10.16
CA GLN A 168 13.83 -6.56 10.56
C GLN A 168 15.06 -7.00 11.38
N GLU A 169 14.87 -7.89 12.36
CA GLU A 169 15.98 -8.38 13.18
C GLU A 169 17.00 -9.18 12.34
N ALA A 170 16.52 -10.00 11.40
CA ALA A 170 17.40 -10.80 10.55
C ALA A 170 18.27 -9.95 9.60
N GLN A 171 17.82 -8.76 9.19
CA GLN A 171 18.59 -7.87 8.30
C GLN A 171 19.39 -6.78 9.04
N LYS A 172 19.28 -6.68 10.36
CA LYS A 172 19.80 -5.58 11.18
C LYS A 172 21.29 -5.26 10.96
N ASN A 173 22.10 -6.29 10.76
CA ASN A 173 23.57 -6.17 10.64
C ASN A 173 24.07 -6.13 9.18
N ASP A 174 23.18 -6.14 8.18
CA ASP A 174 23.56 -6.23 6.77
C ASP A 174 22.91 -5.11 5.94
N ASN A 175 23.18 -3.84 6.28
CA ASN A 175 22.64 -2.67 5.59
C ASN A 175 21.16 -2.87 5.21
N PRO A 176 20.24 -2.79 6.18
CA PRO A 176 18.85 -3.22 6.04
C PRO A 176 18.11 -2.44 4.96
N LEU A 177 17.33 -3.13 4.12
CA LEU A 177 16.41 -2.48 3.21
C LEU A 177 15.19 -1.95 3.98
N PRO A 178 14.73 -0.72 3.67
CA PRO A 178 13.45 -0.23 4.15
C PRO A 178 12.30 -1.14 3.73
N LEU A 179 11.36 -1.37 4.65
CA LEU A 179 10.16 -2.19 4.41
C LEU A 179 8.91 -1.32 4.27
N GLU A 180 8.10 -1.61 3.27
CA GLU A 180 6.79 -1.02 3.04
C GLU A 180 5.70 -2.06 3.28
N VAL A 181 4.58 -1.67 3.89
CA VAL A 181 3.41 -2.54 4.11
C VAL A 181 2.12 -1.85 3.69
N PHE A 182 1.17 -2.62 3.15
CA PHE A 182 -0.19 -2.12 2.95
C PHE A 182 -0.91 -2.01 4.28
N VAL A 183 -1.50 -0.84 4.54
CA VAL A 183 -2.22 -0.56 5.80
C VAL A 183 -3.73 -0.37 5.62
N HIS A 184 -4.21 -0.10 4.39
CA HIS A 184 -5.63 0.12 4.14
C HIS A 184 -6.06 -0.32 2.74
N GLY A 185 -7.33 -0.76 2.64
CA GLY A 185 -8.02 -1.03 1.39
C GLY A 185 -8.20 -2.51 1.07
N ALA A 186 -8.49 -2.83 -0.18
CA ALA A 186 -8.92 -4.16 -0.59
C ALA A 186 -7.84 -5.23 -0.34
N LEU A 187 -8.20 -6.28 0.40
CA LEU A 187 -7.40 -7.51 0.51
C LEU A 187 -7.68 -8.46 -0.66
N CYS A 188 -6.70 -9.28 -0.97
CA CYS A 188 -6.78 -10.38 -1.91
C CYS A 188 -6.91 -11.70 -1.14
N VAL A 189 -7.77 -12.62 -1.59
CA VAL A 189 -7.87 -13.97 -1.00
C VAL A 189 -6.66 -14.84 -1.37
N ALA A 190 -6.10 -14.62 -2.55
CA ALA A 190 -4.88 -15.29 -2.97
C ALA A 190 -3.65 -14.67 -2.32
N TYR A 191 -2.60 -15.45 -2.15
CA TYR A 191 -1.29 -14.93 -1.78
C TYR A 191 -0.81 -13.86 -2.74
N SER A 192 -0.11 -12.86 -2.21
CA SER A 192 0.40 -11.73 -2.97
C SER A 192 1.26 -12.19 -4.16
N GLY A 193 0.91 -11.78 -5.39
CA GLY A 193 1.61 -12.19 -6.61
C GLY A 193 1.34 -13.62 -7.09
N GLN A 194 0.50 -14.41 -6.41
CA GLN A 194 0.27 -15.84 -6.70
C GLN A 194 -1.18 -16.15 -7.14
N CYS A 195 -1.94 -15.14 -7.60
CA CYS A 195 -3.33 -15.35 -8.01
C CYS A 195 -3.41 -15.92 -9.43
N LEU A 196 -3.94 -17.13 -9.56
CA LEU A 196 -4.26 -17.79 -10.83
C LEU A 196 -5.77 -17.84 -11.11
N THR A 197 -6.61 -17.40 -10.17
CA THR A 197 -8.07 -17.53 -10.26
C THR A 197 -8.66 -16.78 -11.45
N SER A 198 -8.18 -15.56 -11.72
CA SER A 198 -8.66 -14.76 -12.85
C SER A 198 -8.31 -15.38 -14.20
N GLU A 199 -7.16 -16.04 -14.31
CA GLU A 199 -6.71 -16.72 -15.50
C GLU A 199 -7.50 -18.02 -15.70
N SER A 200 -7.67 -18.82 -14.65
CA SER A 200 -8.41 -20.09 -14.70
C SER A 200 -9.89 -19.92 -15.07
N LEU A 201 -10.54 -18.84 -14.59
CA LEU A 201 -11.97 -18.60 -14.81
C LEU A 201 -12.29 -17.71 -16.01
N GLY A 202 -11.33 -17.01 -16.58
CA GLY A 202 -11.62 -16.02 -17.64
C GLY A 202 -10.44 -15.70 -18.55
N GLY A 203 -9.36 -16.46 -18.54
CA GLY A 203 -8.19 -16.29 -19.39
C GLY A 203 -7.44 -14.96 -19.17
N ARG A 204 -7.67 -14.26 -18.03
CA ARG A 204 -7.08 -12.95 -17.73
C ARG A 204 -6.11 -13.03 -16.55
N SER A 205 -4.85 -12.71 -16.79
CA SER A 205 -3.83 -12.81 -15.75
C SER A 205 -3.83 -11.61 -14.79
N ALA A 206 -4.04 -11.88 -13.50
CA ALA A 206 -3.92 -10.87 -12.47
C ALA A 206 -2.49 -10.29 -12.36
N ASN A 207 -1.46 -11.08 -12.72
CA ASN A 207 -0.06 -10.67 -12.74
C ASN A 207 0.31 -9.82 -13.99
N ARG A 208 -0.64 -9.71 -14.94
CA ARG A 208 -0.55 -8.86 -16.11
C ARG A 208 -1.50 -7.65 -16.04
N GLY A 209 -2.07 -7.36 -14.87
CA GLY A 209 -2.94 -6.21 -14.64
C GLY A 209 -4.42 -6.45 -14.94
N GLU A 210 -4.84 -7.66 -15.27
CA GLU A 210 -6.18 -7.99 -15.76
C GLU A 210 -7.02 -8.77 -14.74
N CYS A 211 -6.90 -8.44 -13.45
CA CYS A 211 -7.68 -9.07 -12.38
C CYS A 211 -9.19 -9.00 -12.65
N ALA A 212 -9.85 -10.16 -12.73
CA ALA A 212 -11.30 -10.26 -12.96
C ALA A 212 -12.13 -10.07 -11.68
N GLN A 213 -11.49 -10.04 -10.51
CA GLN A 213 -12.15 -10.02 -9.19
C GLN A 213 -13.11 -11.21 -8.96
N ALA A 214 -12.82 -12.38 -9.54
CA ALA A 214 -13.63 -13.58 -9.37
C ALA A 214 -13.85 -13.94 -7.88
N CYS A 215 -12.89 -13.68 -7.00
CA CYS A 215 -13.06 -13.86 -5.56
C CYS A 215 -14.18 -13.01 -4.92
N ARG A 216 -14.77 -12.06 -5.65
CA ARG A 216 -15.88 -11.20 -5.18
C ARG A 216 -17.24 -11.64 -5.69
N LEU A 217 -17.30 -12.77 -6.39
CA LEU A 217 -18.55 -13.39 -6.86
C LEU A 217 -19.15 -14.30 -5.79
N PRO A 218 -20.47 -14.59 -5.86
CA PRO A 218 -21.07 -15.60 -5.00
C PRO A 218 -20.64 -17.01 -5.44
N TYR A 219 -20.51 -17.92 -4.48
CA TYR A 219 -20.16 -19.33 -4.67
C TYR A 219 -21.06 -20.21 -3.83
N ASP A 220 -21.33 -21.42 -4.32
CA ASP A 220 -21.91 -22.51 -3.54
C ASP A 220 -20.79 -23.41 -3.01
N LEU A 221 -20.94 -23.91 -1.80
CA LEU A 221 -20.01 -24.89 -1.21
C LEU A 221 -20.59 -26.30 -1.42
N VAL A 222 -19.79 -27.16 -2.01
CA VAL A 222 -20.12 -28.59 -2.17
C VAL A 222 -19.11 -29.40 -1.35
N ALA A 223 -19.58 -30.25 -0.46
CA ALA A 223 -18.76 -31.16 0.32
C ALA A 223 -19.25 -32.60 0.09
N ASN A 224 -18.34 -33.50 -0.28
CA ASN A 224 -18.65 -34.94 -0.58
C ASN A 224 -19.75 -35.11 -1.64
N GLY A 225 -19.87 -34.19 -2.60
CA GLY A 225 -20.89 -34.20 -3.66
C GLY A 225 -22.22 -33.57 -3.28
N GLU A 226 -22.42 -33.15 -2.02
CA GLU A 226 -23.63 -32.52 -1.54
C GLU A 226 -23.43 -31.01 -1.32
N GLN A 227 -24.45 -30.22 -1.68
CA GLN A 227 -24.44 -28.78 -1.46
C GLN A 227 -24.66 -28.47 0.03
N VAL A 228 -23.74 -27.68 0.60
CA VAL A 228 -23.83 -27.22 2.00
C VAL A 228 -24.72 -25.97 2.06
N ALA A 229 -25.77 -26.03 2.91
CA ALA A 229 -26.64 -24.89 3.16
C ALA A 229 -25.94 -23.81 3.98
N LEU A 230 -25.63 -22.67 3.38
CA LEU A 230 -24.88 -21.58 4.00
C LEU A 230 -25.76 -20.35 4.36
N GLY A 231 -27.07 -20.44 4.16
CA GLY A 231 -28.01 -19.32 4.38
C GLY A 231 -27.66 -18.12 3.49
N ASP A 232 -27.39 -16.95 4.10
CA ASP A 232 -27.03 -15.71 3.41
C ASP A 232 -25.52 -15.59 3.06
N ARG A 233 -24.73 -16.64 3.32
CA ARG A 233 -23.26 -16.64 3.16
C ARG A 233 -22.85 -17.25 1.84
N ARG A 234 -22.79 -16.44 0.79
CA ARG A 234 -22.43 -16.89 -0.56
C ARG A 234 -21.09 -16.32 -1.07
N TYR A 235 -20.60 -15.24 -0.49
CA TYR A 235 -19.35 -14.59 -0.92
C TYR A 235 -18.14 -15.19 -0.20
N LEU A 236 -17.96 -16.51 -0.33
CA LEU A 236 -17.05 -17.36 0.45
C LEU A 236 -15.57 -16.99 0.31
N LEU A 237 -15.19 -16.35 -0.83
CA LEU A 237 -13.84 -15.97 -1.16
C LEU A 237 -13.62 -14.43 -1.07
N SER A 238 -14.59 -13.67 -0.53
CA SER A 238 -14.52 -12.21 -0.47
C SER A 238 -14.02 -11.71 0.88
N PRO A 239 -12.70 -11.42 1.03
CA PRO A 239 -12.20 -10.92 2.29
C PRO A 239 -12.71 -9.50 2.57
N ARG A 240 -12.81 -9.19 3.86
CA ARG A 240 -13.00 -7.82 4.37
C ARG A 240 -11.87 -6.91 3.90
N ASP A 241 -12.08 -5.60 3.99
CA ASP A 241 -11.05 -4.64 3.65
C ASP A 241 -10.08 -4.48 4.83
N LEU A 242 -8.80 -4.27 4.49
CA LEU A 242 -7.74 -4.01 5.46
C LEU A 242 -7.93 -2.62 6.07
N ALA A 243 -7.82 -2.54 7.39
CA ALA A 243 -7.71 -1.31 8.16
C ALA A 243 -6.70 -1.50 9.29
N GLY A 244 -5.45 -1.09 9.06
CA GLY A 244 -4.34 -1.21 10.00
C GLY A 244 -4.23 -0.06 11.00
N LEU A 245 -5.29 0.75 11.17
CA LEU A 245 -5.23 1.95 12.02
C LEU A 245 -4.92 1.62 13.48
N GLU A 246 -5.54 0.57 14.02
CA GLU A 246 -5.34 0.15 15.41
C GLU A 246 -3.95 -0.43 15.69
N VAL A 247 -3.27 -0.95 14.67
CA VAL A 247 -1.90 -1.51 14.78
C VAL A 247 -0.83 -0.55 14.29
N LEU A 248 -1.20 0.69 13.99
CA LEU A 248 -0.26 1.72 13.51
C LEU A 248 0.91 1.97 14.47
N PRO A 249 0.71 2.04 15.82
CA PRO A 249 1.82 2.17 16.76
C PRO A 249 2.82 1.00 16.68
N ASP A 250 2.31 -0.23 16.49
CA ASP A 250 3.17 -1.42 16.42
C ASP A 250 3.97 -1.45 15.11
N LEU A 251 3.40 -0.98 14.00
CA LEU A 251 4.10 -0.84 12.72
C LEU A 251 5.22 0.19 12.79
N VAL A 252 4.99 1.32 13.49
CA VAL A 252 6.04 2.33 13.73
C VAL A 252 7.16 1.75 14.59
N LYS A 253 6.81 1.04 15.69
CA LYS A 253 7.79 0.37 16.56
C LYS A 253 8.58 -0.73 15.83
N ALA A 254 7.94 -1.45 14.91
CA ALA A 254 8.58 -2.44 14.05
C ALA A 254 9.52 -1.81 13.00
N GLY A 255 9.61 -0.49 12.91
CA GLY A 255 10.50 0.21 11.99
C GLY A 255 10.07 0.13 10.52
N VAL A 256 8.77 -0.03 10.25
CA VAL A 256 8.23 0.06 8.89
C VAL A 256 8.51 1.45 8.32
N ALA A 257 9.05 1.52 7.11
CA ALA A 257 9.47 2.78 6.49
C ALA A 257 8.37 3.46 5.67
N SER A 258 7.38 2.70 5.17
CA SER A 258 6.30 3.23 4.33
C SER A 258 4.98 2.49 4.58
N LEU A 259 3.91 3.27 4.73
CA LEU A 259 2.53 2.84 4.99
C LEU A 259 1.70 3.05 3.73
N LYS A 260 1.43 1.97 3.01
CA LYS A 260 0.78 2.02 1.69
C LYS A 260 -0.74 1.85 1.77
N ILE A 261 -1.46 2.77 1.13
CA ILE A 261 -2.91 2.72 0.98
C ILE A 261 -3.26 2.13 -0.38
N GLU A 262 -4.09 1.07 -0.44
CA GLU A 262 -4.61 0.53 -1.71
C GLU A 262 -5.80 1.36 -2.18
N GLY A 263 -5.87 1.68 -3.48
CA GLY A 263 -7.03 2.42 -3.96
C GLY A 263 -6.93 3.11 -5.31
N ARG A 264 -6.06 2.70 -6.26
CA ARG A 264 -5.93 3.37 -7.58
C ARG A 264 -7.22 3.35 -8.45
N LEU A 265 -8.19 2.49 -8.11
CA LEU A 265 -9.51 2.43 -8.74
C LEU A 265 -10.60 3.14 -7.90
N LYS A 266 -10.21 3.91 -6.91
CA LYS A 266 -11.12 4.60 -5.99
C LYS A 266 -11.27 6.07 -6.36
N SER A 267 -12.35 6.70 -5.84
CA SER A 267 -12.61 8.12 -6.07
C SER A 267 -11.65 9.03 -5.30
N PRO A 268 -11.53 10.32 -5.71
CA PRO A 268 -10.73 11.30 -5.01
C PRO A 268 -11.15 11.49 -3.54
N GLU A 269 -12.45 11.41 -3.22
CA GLU A 269 -12.95 11.51 -1.86
C GLU A 269 -12.43 10.36 -0.98
N TYR A 270 -12.37 9.13 -1.52
CA TYR A 270 -11.75 8.00 -0.83
C TYR A 270 -10.29 8.28 -0.54
N VAL A 271 -9.53 8.75 -1.54
CA VAL A 271 -8.10 9.05 -1.38
C VAL A 271 -7.90 10.14 -0.32
N ALA A 272 -8.67 11.22 -0.38
CA ALA A 272 -8.63 12.30 0.59
C ALA A 272 -8.91 11.81 2.02
N SER A 273 -10.02 11.09 2.21
CA SER A 273 -10.45 10.62 3.53
C SER A 273 -9.45 9.67 4.16
N ILE A 274 -9.01 8.63 3.42
CA ILE A 274 -8.11 7.62 3.98
C ILE A 274 -6.73 8.23 4.26
N THR A 275 -6.20 9.06 3.34
CA THR A 275 -4.92 9.74 3.55
C THR A 275 -4.96 10.63 4.80
N ARG A 276 -6.01 11.46 4.95
CA ARG A 276 -6.22 12.34 6.09
C ARG A 276 -6.26 11.56 7.41
N VAL A 277 -7.04 10.48 7.45
CA VAL A 277 -7.18 9.66 8.67
C VAL A 277 -5.82 9.06 9.09
N TYR A 278 -5.07 8.47 8.16
CA TYR A 278 -3.76 7.90 8.48
C TYR A 278 -2.74 8.98 8.83
N ARG A 279 -2.77 10.16 8.20
CA ARG A 279 -1.92 11.31 8.53
C ARG A 279 -2.15 11.78 9.96
N ASP A 280 -3.41 12.07 10.31
CA ASP A 280 -3.79 12.53 11.64
C ASP A 280 -3.36 11.54 12.75
N GLN A 281 -3.56 10.24 12.50
CA GLN A 281 -3.22 9.23 13.48
C GLN A 281 -1.70 9.00 13.57
N LEU A 282 -0.99 9.00 12.45
CA LEU A 282 0.47 8.89 12.46
C LEU A 282 1.11 10.05 13.22
N ASP A 283 0.61 11.27 13.02
CA ASP A 283 1.13 12.46 13.71
C ASP A 283 0.91 12.36 15.21
N LYS A 284 -0.26 11.86 15.66
CA LYS A 284 -0.55 11.60 17.09
C LYS A 284 0.37 10.51 17.65
N VAL A 285 0.54 9.39 16.94
CA VAL A 285 1.42 8.30 17.36
C VAL A 285 2.87 8.79 17.50
N MET A 286 3.37 9.53 16.52
CA MET A 286 4.74 10.04 16.56
C MET A 286 4.94 11.04 17.70
N LYS A 287 3.96 11.91 17.96
CA LYS A 287 3.98 12.85 19.09
C LYS A 287 4.02 12.09 20.43
N SER A 288 3.14 11.11 20.61
CA SER A 288 3.10 10.30 21.83
C SER A 288 4.40 9.54 22.06
N LEU A 289 4.99 8.97 21.00
CA LEU A 289 6.29 8.29 21.09
C LEU A 289 7.44 9.24 21.42
N ALA A 290 7.36 10.51 21.05
CA ALA A 290 8.36 11.54 21.39
C ALA A 290 8.25 12.00 22.87
N GLU A 291 7.03 12.05 23.39
CA GLU A 291 6.76 12.46 24.79
C GLU A 291 7.09 11.35 25.81
N ILE A 292 7.18 10.09 25.38
CA ILE A 292 7.50 8.95 26.24
C ILE A 292 9.02 8.83 26.41
N ASN A 293 9.57 9.55 27.39
CA ASN A 293 10.95 9.37 27.88
C ASN A 293 11.12 8.12 28.78
N SER A 294 10.13 7.23 28.87
CA SER A 294 10.14 6.03 29.72
C SER A 294 9.67 4.81 28.93
N PRO A 295 10.32 3.64 29.07
CA PRO A 295 10.01 2.43 28.30
C PRO A 295 8.67 1.77 28.63
N VAL A 296 7.84 2.33 29.50
CA VAL A 296 6.64 1.68 30.08
C VAL A 296 5.33 2.43 29.81
N SER A 297 5.33 3.64 29.24
CA SER A 297 4.06 4.30 28.98
C SER A 297 3.40 3.79 27.70
N GLU A 298 2.18 3.30 27.82
CA GLU A 298 1.34 2.86 26.73
C GLU A 298 1.05 4.04 25.79
N VAL A 299 1.27 3.85 24.50
CA VAL A 299 0.78 4.79 23.48
C VAL A 299 -0.74 4.88 23.65
N PRO A 300 -1.34 6.08 23.78
CA PRO A 300 -2.78 6.20 23.95
C PRO A 300 -3.50 5.42 22.87
N PRO A 301 -4.58 4.69 23.21
CA PRO A 301 -5.36 4.00 22.20
C PRO A 301 -5.85 5.01 21.16
N VAL A 302 -5.73 4.63 19.91
CA VAL A 302 -6.28 5.41 18.79
C VAL A 302 -7.78 5.56 19.03
N ASP A 303 -8.32 6.79 18.94
CA ASP A 303 -9.77 7.01 18.92
C ASP A 303 -10.33 6.39 17.64
N LEU A 304 -10.67 5.10 17.74
CA LEU A 304 -11.05 4.29 16.61
C LEU A 304 -12.48 4.60 16.15
N ASP A 305 -13.40 5.00 17.05
CA ASP A 305 -14.83 5.05 16.74
C ASP A 305 -15.15 6.18 15.74
N ALA A 306 -14.70 7.41 15.99
CA ALA A 306 -14.92 8.52 15.05
C ALA A 306 -14.19 8.31 13.72
N LYS A 307 -12.95 7.80 13.76
CA LYS A 307 -12.14 7.54 12.57
C LYS A 307 -12.66 6.34 11.77
N ARG A 308 -13.17 5.32 12.44
CA ARG A 308 -13.79 4.16 11.80
C ARG A 308 -14.97 4.56 10.94
N TYR A 309 -15.81 5.50 11.43
CA TYR A 309 -16.91 6.04 10.63
C TYR A 309 -16.43 6.62 9.30
N GLU A 310 -15.40 7.48 9.30
CA GLU A 310 -14.84 8.05 8.07
C GLU A 310 -14.32 6.96 7.11
N LEU A 311 -13.63 5.93 7.63
CA LEU A 311 -13.12 4.82 6.84
C LEU A 311 -14.25 3.99 6.22
N GLU A 312 -15.27 3.63 6.99
CA GLU A 312 -16.42 2.82 6.54
C GLU A 312 -17.25 3.57 5.50
N MET A 313 -17.47 4.88 5.69
CA MET A 313 -18.20 5.73 4.73
C MET A 313 -17.46 5.85 3.40
N SER A 314 -16.14 5.97 3.42
CA SER A 314 -15.34 6.08 2.19
C SER A 314 -15.46 4.83 1.33
N PHE A 315 -15.15 3.67 1.89
CA PHE A 315 -15.39 2.36 1.25
C PHE A 315 -15.16 1.22 2.24
N SER A 316 -16.18 0.38 2.48
CA SER A 316 -16.04 -0.77 3.37
C SER A 316 -16.88 -1.96 2.93
N ARG A 317 -16.29 -3.15 2.94
CA ARG A 317 -16.93 -4.48 2.93
C ARG A 317 -16.77 -5.16 4.29
N GLY A 318 -16.77 -4.35 5.35
CA GLY A 318 -16.30 -4.70 6.68
C GLY A 318 -14.80 -4.47 6.81
N LEU A 319 -14.37 -3.80 7.89
CA LEU A 319 -12.97 -3.48 8.16
C LEU A 319 -12.36 -4.49 9.14
N GLN A 320 -11.10 -4.84 8.91
CA GLN A 320 -10.31 -5.65 9.85
C GLN A 320 -8.79 -5.48 9.60
N THR A 321 -7.96 -5.96 10.53
CA THR A 321 -6.49 -5.79 10.49
C THR A 321 -5.76 -6.74 9.52
N GLY A 322 -6.46 -7.53 8.73
CA GLY A 322 -5.82 -8.52 7.86
C GLY A 322 -5.05 -9.56 8.68
N TRP A 323 -3.84 -9.85 8.28
CA TRP A 323 -2.95 -10.80 8.96
C TRP A 323 -2.00 -10.16 9.96
N PHE A 324 -2.07 -8.84 10.22
CA PHE A 324 -1.15 -8.17 11.14
C PHE A 324 -1.11 -8.78 12.54
N LYS A 325 -2.25 -9.26 13.04
CA LYS A 325 -2.36 -9.94 14.35
C LYS A 325 -2.15 -11.47 14.28
N GLY A 326 -1.79 -12.01 13.13
CA GLY A 326 -1.66 -13.44 12.89
C GLY A 326 -2.71 -14.00 11.95
N THR A 327 -2.77 -15.33 11.81
CA THR A 327 -3.65 -16.00 10.85
C THR A 327 -4.99 -16.34 11.50
N ASP A 328 -6.05 -15.63 11.08
CA ASP A 328 -7.44 -15.96 11.36
C ASP A 328 -8.26 -15.82 10.07
N ASN A 329 -8.26 -16.89 9.27
CA ASN A 329 -8.93 -16.87 7.97
C ASN A 329 -10.46 -16.85 8.09
N GLN A 330 -11.04 -17.30 9.19
CA GLN A 330 -12.49 -17.25 9.42
C GLN A 330 -12.96 -15.82 9.69
N ALA A 331 -12.23 -15.07 10.51
CA ALA A 331 -12.51 -13.66 10.75
C ALA A 331 -12.29 -12.80 9.50
N LEU A 332 -11.43 -13.25 8.57
CA LEU A 332 -11.12 -12.53 7.36
C LEU A 332 -12.32 -12.42 6.40
N VAL A 333 -13.20 -13.42 6.35
CA VAL A 333 -14.31 -13.51 5.41
C VAL A 333 -15.64 -13.68 6.14
N HIS A 334 -16.52 -12.69 6.06
CA HIS A 334 -17.88 -12.80 6.60
C HIS A 334 -18.87 -13.50 5.65
N ALA A 335 -18.52 -13.58 4.36
CA ALA A 335 -19.25 -14.25 3.27
C ALA A 335 -20.64 -13.71 2.91
N ARG A 336 -21.11 -12.60 3.50
CA ARG A 336 -22.46 -12.07 3.28
C ARG A 336 -22.59 -11.19 2.04
N PHE A 337 -21.57 -10.40 1.70
CA PHE A 337 -21.58 -9.49 0.54
C PHE A 337 -20.18 -9.27 -0.02
N GLY A 338 -20.09 -9.03 -1.33
CA GLY A 338 -18.85 -8.73 -2.04
C GLY A 338 -18.68 -7.26 -2.42
N THR A 339 -19.73 -6.42 -2.20
CA THR A 339 -19.79 -5.01 -2.56
C THR A 339 -19.71 -4.08 -1.35
N LYS A 340 -19.53 -2.77 -1.57
CA LYS A 340 -19.54 -1.74 -0.52
C LYS A 340 -20.87 -1.75 0.23
N ARG A 341 -20.82 -1.65 1.58
CA ARG A 341 -22.00 -1.47 2.45
C ARG A 341 -22.02 -0.12 3.15
N GLY A 342 -20.89 0.43 3.55
CA GLY A 342 -20.77 1.65 4.35
C GLY A 342 -20.96 1.40 5.84
N VAL A 343 -21.68 2.27 6.55
CA VAL A 343 -21.83 2.24 8.01
C VAL A 343 -23.12 1.56 8.42
N TYR A 344 -23.04 0.62 9.35
CA TYR A 344 -24.22 -0.05 9.90
C TYR A 344 -25.03 0.91 10.78
N LEU A 345 -26.33 1.05 10.47
CA LEU A 345 -27.26 1.95 11.18
C LEU A 345 -28.17 1.24 12.17
N GLY A 346 -28.39 -0.08 12.03
CA GLY A 346 -29.26 -0.84 12.92
C GLY A 346 -30.22 -1.77 12.19
N VAL A 347 -31.21 -2.30 12.92
CA VAL A 347 -32.24 -3.23 12.41
C VAL A 347 -33.56 -2.50 12.29
N VAL A 348 -34.28 -2.72 11.20
CA VAL A 348 -35.63 -2.24 11.00
C VAL A 348 -36.58 -2.92 12.02
N SER A 349 -37.11 -2.15 12.95
CA SER A 349 -38.01 -2.64 14.02
C SER A 349 -39.50 -2.51 13.69
N GLU A 350 -39.83 -1.53 12.85
CA GLU A 350 -41.22 -1.28 12.41
C GLU A 350 -41.20 -0.80 10.96
N VAL A 351 -42.25 -1.15 10.21
CA VAL A 351 -42.47 -0.68 8.83
C VAL A 351 -43.87 -0.13 8.72
N SER A 352 -44.04 1.05 8.15
CA SER A 352 -45.34 1.63 7.78
C SER A 352 -45.35 1.94 6.28
N SER A 353 -46.47 2.49 5.77
CA SER A 353 -46.64 2.81 4.34
C SER A 353 -45.56 3.76 3.77
N GLU A 354 -44.93 4.59 4.60
CA GLU A 354 -44.00 5.65 4.15
C GLU A 354 -42.78 5.83 5.06
N SER A 355 -42.59 4.93 6.04
CA SER A 355 -41.51 5.09 7.01
C SER A 355 -41.08 3.79 7.68
N VAL A 356 -39.87 3.76 8.21
CA VAL A 356 -39.32 2.68 9.05
C VAL A 356 -38.88 3.23 10.39
N SER A 357 -38.94 2.39 11.45
CA SER A 357 -38.34 2.69 12.75
C SER A 357 -37.09 1.87 12.95
N VAL A 358 -36.04 2.54 13.46
CA VAL A 358 -34.73 1.93 13.72
C VAL A 358 -34.13 2.50 15.02
N LEU A 359 -33.49 1.65 15.83
CA LEU A 359 -32.57 2.09 16.89
C LEU A 359 -31.19 2.28 16.27
N LEU A 360 -30.68 3.50 16.28
CA LEU A 360 -29.45 3.84 15.57
C LEU A 360 -28.20 3.33 16.29
N GLU A 361 -27.30 2.70 15.52
CA GLU A 361 -25.95 2.31 15.92
C GLU A 361 -24.86 3.27 15.42
N ALA A 362 -25.23 4.26 14.59
CA ALA A 362 -24.35 5.30 14.09
C ALA A 362 -25.10 6.59 13.79
N PRO A 363 -24.44 7.74 13.66
CA PRO A 363 -25.06 9.04 13.40
C PRO A 363 -25.71 9.09 12.00
N LEU A 364 -26.86 9.76 11.93
CA LEU A 364 -27.66 9.93 10.71
C LEU A 364 -28.09 11.39 10.54
N LYS A 365 -28.13 11.87 9.29
CA LYS A 365 -28.57 13.23 8.94
C LYS A 365 -29.56 13.22 7.77
N LEU A 366 -30.31 14.30 7.62
CA LEU A 366 -31.13 14.52 6.42
C LEU A 366 -30.24 14.52 5.16
N GLY A 367 -30.74 13.86 4.12
CA GLY A 367 -30.05 13.72 2.84
C GLY A 367 -29.05 12.56 2.77
N ASP A 368 -28.75 11.90 3.89
CA ASP A 368 -27.93 10.68 3.89
C ASP A 368 -28.57 9.59 3.03
N GLY A 369 -27.74 8.87 2.27
CA GLY A 369 -28.17 7.71 1.50
C GLY A 369 -28.12 6.44 2.33
N VAL A 370 -29.17 5.62 2.23
CA VAL A 370 -29.24 4.33 2.95
C VAL A 370 -29.68 3.19 2.04
N VAL A 371 -29.37 1.95 2.45
CA VAL A 371 -29.81 0.71 1.78
C VAL A 371 -30.33 -0.28 2.81
N PHE A 372 -31.38 -1.01 2.45
CA PHE A 372 -31.97 -2.10 3.22
C PHE A 372 -31.40 -3.44 2.75
N ASP A 373 -30.67 -4.10 3.61
CA ASP A 373 -30.08 -5.42 3.36
C ASP A 373 -31.09 -6.52 3.74
N ALA A 374 -31.60 -7.20 2.74
CA ALA A 374 -32.53 -8.32 2.90
C ALA A 374 -31.82 -9.68 3.05
N GLY A 375 -30.50 -9.72 3.16
CA GLY A 375 -29.69 -10.94 3.23
C GLY A 375 -29.48 -11.63 1.86
N LYS A 376 -29.84 -10.98 0.77
CA LYS A 376 -29.73 -11.47 -0.61
C LYS A 376 -29.11 -10.40 -1.50
N PRO A 377 -27.80 -10.14 -1.36
CA PRO A 377 -27.15 -9.03 -2.03
C PRO A 377 -27.01 -9.18 -3.56
N GLU A 378 -27.30 -10.35 -4.12
CA GLU A 378 -27.44 -10.59 -5.57
C GLU A 378 -28.78 -10.11 -6.13
N GLU A 379 -29.80 -9.92 -5.29
CA GLU A 379 -31.09 -9.36 -5.67
C GLU A 379 -31.03 -7.81 -5.55
N LYS A 380 -31.95 -7.14 -6.25
CA LYS A 380 -32.09 -5.67 -6.15
C LYS A 380 -32.50 -5.31 -4.71
N GLU A 381 -31.65 -4.57 -4.02
CA GLU A 381 -31.92 -4.00 -2.69
C GLU A 381 -32.64 -2.66 -2.83
N GLU A 382 -33.53 -2.37 -1.86
CA GLU A 382 -34.18 -1.06 -1.78
C GLU A 382 -33.24 -0.08 -1.07
N GLY A 383 -33.22 1.17 -1.55
CA GLY A 383 -32.39 2.22 -0.95
C GLY A 383 -32.88 3.59 -1.40
N GLY A 384 -32.66 4.58 -0.55
CA GLY A 384 -33.11 5.95 -0.82
C GLY A 384 -32.39 6.96 0.05
N ARG A 385 -32.76 8.24 -0.11
CA ARG A 385 -32.27 9.34 0.72
C ARG A 385 -33.22 9.62 1.86
N ILE A 386 -32.65 9.91 3.04
CA ILE A 386 -33.47 10.30 4.23
C ILE A 386 -34.07 11.68 3.98
N TYR A 387 -35.36 11.73 3.93
CA TYR A 387 -36.14 12.96 3.74
C TYR A 387 -36.58 13.59 5.08
N ALA A 388 -36.98 12.75 6.06
CA ALA A 388 -37.33 13.23 7.40
C ALA A 388 -36.87 12.25 8.49
N ILE A 389 -36.46 12.81 9.63
CA ILE A 389 -36.09 12.08 10.83
C ILE A 389 -36.98 12.57 11.96
N LYS A 390 -37.71 11.65 12.62
CA LYS A 390 -38.50 11.93 13.84
C LYS A 390 -37.96 11.07 14.97
N LEU A 391 -37.63 11.70 16.10
CA LEU A 391 -37.27 10.94 17.31
C LEU A 391 -38.53 10.25 17.85
N TYR A 392 -38.41 9.00 18.25
CA TYR A 392 -39.56 8.18 18.67
C TYR A 392 -40.32 8.76 19.87
N ASN A 393 -39.61 9.40 20.79
CA ASN A 393 -40.11 9.96 22.05
C ASN A 393 -40.61 11.42 21.92
N THR A 394 -40.46 12.03 20.76
CA THR A 394 -40.88 13.42 20.55
C THR A 394 -41.64 13.52 19.21
N ALA A 395 -42.70 14.34 19.17
CA ALA A 395 -43.41 14.61 17.92
C ALA A 395 -42.59 15.49 16.93
N SER A 396 -41.43 15.99 17.34
CA SER A 396 -40.64 16.94 16.59
C SER A 396 -39.74 16.26 15.55
N GLN A 397 -39.65 16.88 14.38
CA GLN A 397 -38.65 16.52 13.37
C GLN A 397 -37.29 17.08 13.75
N THR A 398 -36.26 16.32 13.47
CA THR A 398 -34.84 16.75 13.65
C THR A 398 -34.08 16.66 12.33
N ARG A 399 -32.98 17.42 12.21
CA ARG A 399 -32.07 17.34 11.07
C ARG A 399 -31.01 16.26 11.21
N SER A 400 -30.78 15.77 12.43
CA SER A 400 -29.79 14.72 12.73
C SER A 400 -30.20 13.93 13.95
N ALA A 401 -29.74 12.68 14.02
CA ALA A 401 -29.87 11.78 15.15
C ALA A 401 -28.56 11.07 15.42
N GLN A 402 -28.35 10.62 16.66
CA GLN A 402 -27.09 10.03 17.13
C GLN A 402 -27.25 8.53 17.40
N LYS A 403 -26.12 7.84 17.60
CA LYS A 403 -26.13 6.47 18.10
C LYS A 403 -26.94 6.38 19.40
N GLY A 404 -27.82 5.39 19.49
CA GLY A 404 -28.72 5.17 20.63
C GLY A 404 -30.10 5.82 20.49
N ASP A 405 -30.31 6.72 19.52
CA ASP A 405 -31.63 7.29 19.26
C ASP A 405 -32.53 6.26 18.54
N LYS A 406 -33.76 6.06 19.04
CA LYS A 406 -34.82 5.38 18.28
C LYS A 406 -35.49 6.40 17.39
N VAL A 407 -35.42 6.18 16.08
CA VAL A 407 -35.88 7.13 15.07
C VAL A 407 -36.91 6.51 14.13
N LYS A 408 -37.83 7.34 13.62
CA LYS A 408 -38.71 7.04 12.50
C LYS A 408 -38.20 7.81 11.27
N LEU A 409 -37.84 7.07 10.21
CA LEU A 409 -37.23 7.59 8.99
C LEU A 409 -38.23 7.59 7.86
N ALA A 410 -38.39 8.73 7.18
CA ALA A 410 -39.22 8.86 5.97
C ALA A 410 -38.34 9.16 4.74
N PHE A 411 -38.83 8.74 3.58
CA PHE A 411 -38.16 8.81 2.29
C PHE A 411 -38.98 9.63 1.30
N GLY A 412 -38.45 10.02 0.17
CA GLY A 412 -39.18 10.70 -0.90
C GLY A 412 -40.29 9.82 -1.48
N HIS A 413 -41.34 10.45 -1.94
CA HIS A 413 -42.50 9.73 -2.52
C HIS A 413 -42.05 8.96 -3.78
N GLY A 414 -42.26 7.63 -3.79
CA GLY A 414 -41.89 6.77 -4.90
C GLY A 414 -40.40 6.31 -4.92
N ASP A 415 -39.57 6.74 -3.98
CA ASP A 415 -38.17 6.34 -3.91
C ASP A 415 -37.99 4.85 -3.59
N LEU A 416 -38.89 4.26 -2.82
CA LEU A 416 -38.79 2.89 -2.29
C LEU A 416 -40.01 2.04 -2.67
N ASN A 417 -39.76 0.77 -2.93
CA ASN A 417 -40.84 -0.24 -2.98
C ASN A 417 -41.05 -0.83 -1.59
N TRP A 418 -42.02 -0.29 -0.87
CA TRP A 418 -42.36 -0.65 0.50
C TRP A 418 -42.72 -2.14 0.70
N THR A 419 -43.21 -2.82 -0.37
CA THR A 419 -43.52 -4.27 -0.26
C THR A 419 -42.29 -5.15 -0.07
N ARG A 420 -41.11 -4.63 -0.40
CA ARG A 420 -39.85 -5.32 -0.27
C ARG A 420 -39.13 -5.04 1.05
N ILE A 421 -39.53 -4.01 1.78
CA ILE A 421 -38.96 -3.63 3.07
C ILE A 421 -39.67 -4.38 4.19
N LYS A 422 -38.91 -5.10 5.03
CA LYS A 422 -39.45 -5.95 6.09
C LYS A 422 -38.79 -5.67 7.43
N ILE A 423 -39.49 -5.92 8.51
CA ILE A 423 -38.94 -5.95 9.87
C ILE A 423 -37.82 -6.98 9.92
N GLY A 424 -36.74 -6.65 10.59
CA GLY A 424 -35.55 -7.50 10.72
C GLY A 424 -34.47 -7.25 9.65
N GLN A 425 -34.75 -6.52 8.59
CA GLN A 425 -33.71 -6.12 7.63
C GLN A 425 -32.68 -5.20 8.28
N LEU A 426 -31.42 -5.32 7.85
CA LEU A 426 -30.35 -4.45 8.31
C LEU A 426 -30.35 -3.16 7.47
N LEU A 427 -30.18 -2.03 8.15
CA LEU A 427 -30.06 -0.73 7.50
C LEU A 427 -28.60 -0.28 7.50
N TRP A 428 -28.12 0.14 6.32
CA TRP A 428 -26.75 0.63 6.13
C TRP A 428 -26.77 2.04 5.55
N LYS A 429 -25.91 2.92 6.06
CA LYS A 429 -25.63 4.23 5.47
C LYS A 429 -24.59 4.08 4.38
N THR A 430 -24.93 4.47 3.16
CA THR A 430 -24.08 4.28 1.96
C THR A 430 -23.48 5.57 1.44
N ASN A 431 -24.04 6.74 1.84
CA ASN A 431 -23.58 8.05 1.42
C ASN A 431 -23.81 9.10 2.53
N ASP A 432 -22.83 9.98 2.73
CA ASP A 432 -22.87 11.15 3.61
C ASP A 432 -22.49 12.40 2.79
N PRO A 433 -23.48 13.16 2.26
CA PRO A 433 -23.21 14.32 1.41
C PRO A 433 -22.42 15.44 2.10
N ALA A 434 -22.53 15.55 3.44
CA ALA A 434 -21.77 16.55 4.20
C ALA A 434 -20.30 16.19 4.26
N LEU A 435 -19.97 14.92 4.51
CA LEU A 435 -18.60 14.41 4.48
C LEU A 435 -17.99 14.53 3.07
N ASP A 436 -18.76 14.14 2.03
CA ASP A 436 -18.30 14.26 0.64
C ASP A 436 -17.98 15.70 0.27
N LYS A 437 -18.81 16.67 0.71
CA LYS A 437 -18.58 18.11 0.49
C LYS A 437 -17.31 18.60 1.20
N ASP A 438 -17.11 18.19 2.45
CA ASP A 438 -15.90 18.53 3.22
C ASP A 438 -14.64 17.98 2.57
N LEU A 439 -14.70 16.71 2.17
CA LEU A 439 -13.57 16.07 1.48
C LEU A 439 -13.22 16.77 0.16
N ARG A 440 -14.22 17.08 -0.68
CA ARG A 440 -14.00 17.80 -1.95
C ARG A 440 -13.41 19.19 -1.73
N ALA A 441 -13.84 19.89 -0.69
CA ALA A 441 -13.28 21.19 -0.35
C ALA A 441 -11.79 21.11 -0.03
N SER A 442 -11.31 19.98 0.54
CA SER A 442 -9.91 19.80 0.92
C SER A 442 -8.94 19.73 -0.27
N PHE A 443 -9.40 19.41 -1.48
CA PHE A 443 -8.56 19.30 -2.69
C PHE A 443 -9.07 20.13 -3.88
N SER A 444 -9.86 21.18 -3.60
CA SER A 444 -10.32 22.10 -4.63
C SER A 444 -9.15 22.76 -5.34
N GLU A 445 -9.32 23.06 -6.62
CA GLU A 445 -8.26 23.60 -7.47
C GLU A 445 -7.71 24.92 -6.92
N GLY A 446 -6.38 25.06 -6.89
CA GLY A 446 -5.69 26.24 -6.39
C GLY A 446 -5.62 26.34 -4.86
N SER A 447 -6.22 25.42 -4.10
CA SER A 447 -6.12 25.41 -2.64
C SER A 447 -4.83 24.76 -2.15
N ILE A 448 -4.29 25.26 -1.03
CA ILE A 448 -3.14 24.67 -0.32
C ILE A 448 -3.59 24.35 1.09
N HIS A 449 -4.06 23.11 1.30
CA HIS A 449 -4.54 22.66 2.60
C HIS A 449 -3.42 22.03 3.42
N PHE A 450 -2.67 21.11 2.86
CA PHE A 450 -1.56 20.50 3.55
C PHE A 450 -0.25 21.22 3.29
N ARG A 451 0.43 21.64 4.36
CA ARG A 451 1.69 22.40 4.29
C ARG A 451 2.80 21.62 4.97
N ARG A 452 4.01 21.73 4.42
CA ARG A 452 5.23 21.10 4.94
C ARG A 452 6.02 22.05 5.82
N PRO A 453 6.70 21.57 6.88
CA PRO A 453 7.53 22.44 7.69
C PRO A 453 8.73 22.97 6.88
N LEU A 454 9.06 24.22 7.15
CA LEU A 454 10.30 24.88 6.74
C LEU A 454 10.99 25.35 8.03
N HIS A 455 12.16 24.77 8.30
CA HIS A 455 12.96 25.06 9.47
C HIS A 455 13.93 26.17 9.17
N PHE A 456 14.26 27.00 10.16
CA PHE A 456 15.13 28.16 9.99
C PHE A 456 16.25 28.15 11.02
N GLU A 457 17.47 28.51 10.58
CA GLU A 457 18.59 28.88 11.44
C GLU A 457 18.92 30.34 11.18
N VAL A 458 19.14 31.13 12.21
CA VAL A 458 19.43 32.57 12.08
C VAL A 458 20.70 32.88 12.82
N HIS A 459 21.72 33.36 12.11
CA HIS A 459 23.04 33.65 12.63
C HIS A 459 23.41 35.13 12.43
N GLY A 460 24.25 35.66 13.30
CA GLY A 460 24.83 36.99 13.17
C GLY A 460 25.09 37.67 14.53
N ARG A 461 25.82 38.80 14.47
CA ARG A 461 26.13 39.63 15.65
C ARG A 461 26.11 41.08 15.27
N GLU A 462 26.15 41.99 16.24
CA GLU A 462 26.20 43.43 16.02
C GLU A 462 27.29 43.79 15.00
N GLY A 463 26.93 44.63 14.02
CA GLY A 463 27.84 45.07 12.95
C GLY A 463 28.08 44.05 11.83
N THR A 464 27.42 42.90 11.83
CA THR A 464 27.48 41.94 10.71
C THR A 464 26.11 41.78 10.05
N VAL A 465 26.07 41.18 8.85
CA VAL A 465 24.83 40.80 8.22
C VAL A 465 24.17 39.65 8.96
N ALA A 466 22.83 39.60 8.98
CA ALA A 466 22.10 38.42 9.43
C ALA A 466 22.11 37.35 8.34
N THR A 467 22.53 36.14 8.67
CA THR A 467 22.46 34.99 7.80
C THR A 467 21.25 34.13 8.20
N VAL A 468 20.31 33.90 7.28
CA VAL A 468 19.17 33.00 7.50
C VAL A 468 19.31 31.79 6.58
N ILE A 469 19.26 30.61 7.18
CA ILE A 469 19.31 29.32 6.46
C ILE A 469 17.95 28.66 6.63
N ALA A 470 17.34 28.24 5.53
CA ALA A 470 16.09 27.48 5.54
C ALA A 470 16.34 26.03 5.09
N HIS A 471 15.73 25.08 5.81
CA HIS A 471 15.80 23.66 5.52
C HIS A 471 14.42 23.06 5.38
N ASP A 472 14.21 22.22 4.38
CA ASP A 472 12.98 21.43 4.25
C ASP A 472 13.22 19.93 4.51
N ASP A 473 12.12 19.16 4.69
CA ASP A 473 12.16 17.71 4.92
C ASP A 473 12.74 16.90 3.74
N PHE A 474 12.94 17.54 2.58
CA PHE A 474 13.56 16.96 1.38
C PHE A 474 15.09 17.08 1.35
N GLY A 475 15.66 17.77 2.36
CA GLY A 475 17.08 18.06 2.45
C GLY A 475 17.53 19.23 1.58
N ASN A 476 16.60 20.02 1.03
CA ASN A 476 16.94 21.27 0.38
C ASN A 476 17.36 22.29 1.43
N THR A 477 18.45 22.98 1.15
CA THR A 477 18.99 24.04 2.02
C THR A 477 19.19 25.32 1.21
N VAL A 478 18.67 26.41 1.72
CA VAL A 478 18.82 27.75 1.14
C VAL A 478 19.42 28.68 2.18
N LYS A 479 20.49 29.36 1.81
CA LYS A 479 21.15 30.39 2.64
C LYS A 479 20.94 31.75 2.00
N ILE A 480 20.54 32.75 2.77
CA ILE A 480 20.42 34.18 2.34
C ILE A 480 20.99 35.08 3.45
N GLU A 481 21.54 36.20 3.04
CA GLU A 481 22.09 37.23 3.92
C GLU A 481 21.29 38.51 3.83
N SER A 482 21.22 39.26 4.92
CA SER A 482 20.55 40.55 4.95
C SER A 482 21.37 41.60 4.20
N GLU A 483 20.68 42.56 3.58
CA GLU A 483 21.31 43.69 2.91
C GLU A 483 21.76 44.77 3.90
N VAL A 484 21.23 44.75 5.12
CA VAL A 484 21.59 45.70 6.18
C VAL A 484 22.25 44.95 7.34
N LEU A 485 23.12 45.64 8.08
CA LEU A 485 23.81 45.12 9.21
C LEU A 485 22.87 44.98 10.43
N LEU A 486 23.14 43.99 11.29
CA LEU A 486 22.50 43.88 12.58
C LEU A 486 22.98 45.03 13.50
N GLU A 487 22.03 45.72 14.09
CA GLU A 487 22.28 46.83 15.01
C GLU A 487 22.03 46.39 16.46
N LYS A 488 22.63 47.14 17.42
CA LYS A 488 22.33 46.92 18.83
C LYS A 488 20.88 47.31 19.15
N ALA A 489 20.12 46.42 19.75
CA ALA A 489 18.74 46.72 20.13
C ALA A 489 18.69 47.73 21.29
N THR A 490 17.96 48.82 21.06
CA THR A 490 17.70 49.84 22.09
C THR A 490 16.52 49.50 22.97
N ASN A 491 15.55 48.73 22.47
CA ASN A 491 14.34 48.29 23.20
C ASN A 491 14.18 46.80 23.22
N LEU A 492 13.63 46.19 22.17
CA LEU A 492 13.31 44.73 22.09
C LEU A 492 14.22 44.05 21.07
N PRO A 493 15.11 43.15 21.51
CA PRO A 493 15.97 42.37 20.61
C PRO A 493 15.15 41.34 19.77
N LEU A 494 15.79 40.79 18.75
CA LEU A 494 15.27 39.65 17.99
C LEU A 494 15.31 38.38 18.83
N THR A 495 14.19 38.09 19.48
CA THR A 495 13.99 36.82 20.19
C THR A 495 13.57 35.71 19.23
N THR A 496 13.72 34.46 19.64
CA THR A 496 13.25 33.29 18.89
C THR A 496 11.77 33.39 18.55
N ASP A 497 10.93 33.85 19.50
CA ASP A 497 9.48 34.03 19.27
C ASP A 497 9.20 35.08 18.22
N LYS A 498 9.93 36.21 18.22
CA LYS A 498 9.78 37.25 17.21
C LYS A 498 10.24 36.81 15.82
N LEU A 499 11.33 36.06 15.75
CA LEU A 499 11.78 35.44 14.51
C LEU A 499 10.75 34.43 13.99
N LYS A 500 10.22 33.58 14.86
CA LYS A 500 9.18 32.61 14.56
C LYS A 500 7.90 33.27 14.05
N GLU A 501 7.49 34.38 14.69
CA GLU A 501 6.34 35.17 14.21
C GLU A 501 6.56 35.73 12.80
N GLN A 502 7.72 36.36 12.53
CA GLN A 502 7.96 37.04 11.27
C GLN A 502 8.31 36.08 10.11
N LEU A 503 9.20 35.09 10.34
CA LEU A 503 9.55 34.08 9.37
C LEU A 503 8.39 33.10 9.12
N GLY A 504 7.54 32.88 10.13
CA GLY A 504 6.39 32.01 10.07
C GLY A 504 5.18 32.53 9.30
N ARG A 505 5.21 33.77 8.79
CA ARG A 505 4.15 34.32 7.94
C ARG A 505 4.21 33.76 6.51
N LEU A 506 3.98 32.45 6.40
CA LEU A 506 4.10 31.66 5.15
C LEU A 506 2.75 31.44 4.44
N GLY A 507 1.75 32.29 4.72
CA GLY A 507 0.43 32.21 4.08
C GLY A 507 0.52 32.23 2.55
N GLY A 508 -0.32 31.41 1.87
CA GLY A 508 -0.31 31.29 0.41
C GLY A 508 0.84 30.45 -0.17
N THR A 509 1.67 29.81 0.68
CA THR A 509 2.78 28.95 0.27
C THR A 509 2.56 27.50 0.72
N PRO A 510 3.25 26.51 0.14
CA PRO A 510 3.16 25.11 0.58
C PRO A 510 3.91 24.83 1.89
N TYR A 511 4.30 25.86 2.63
CA TYR A 511 5.09 25.75 3.86
C TYR A 511 4.32 26.18 5.10
N THR A 512 4.70 25.59 6.22
CA THR A 512 4.39 26.05 7.58
C THR A 512 5.71 26.30 8.31
N CYS A 513 5.71 27.15 9.35
CA CYS A 513 6.89 27.38 10.16
C CYS A 513 7.23 26.13 10.97
N GLY A 514 8.41 25.58 10.76
CA GLY A 514 9.00 24.54 11.56
C GLY A 514 9.74 25.09 12.79
N GLU A 515 10.85 24.47 13.13
CA GLU A 515 11.74 24.95 14.19
C GLU A 515 12.49 26.18 13.74
N VAL A 516 12.73 27.10 14.68
CA VAL A 516 13.56 28.29 14.47
C VAL A 516 14.70 28.24 15.49
N ASP A 517 15.90 27.97 15.00
CA ASP A 517 17.13 28.00 15.78
C ASP A 517 17.74 29.39 15.71
N ASN A 518 17.72 30.10 16.82
CA ASN A 518 18.23 31.44 16.95
C ASN A 518 19.68 31.43 17.48
N GLN A 519 20.63 31.58 16.59
CA GLN A 519 22.07 31.64 16.86
C GLN A 519 22.60 33.10 16.74
N LEU A 520 21.77 34.11 17.04
CA LEU A 520 22.19 35.49 17.09
C LEU A 520 22.99 35.76 18.37
N GLU A 521 24.13 36.41 18.22
CA GLU A 521 24.99 36.79 19.35
C GLU A 521 24.65 38.22 19.84
N GLY A 522 24.31 38.34 21.14
CA GLY A 522 23.99 39.62 21.78
C GLY A 522 22.56 40.12 21.50
N ASN A 523 22.28 41.31 22.03
CA ASN A 523 20.98 41.96 21.86
C ASN A 523 20.96 42.74 20.55
N VAL A 524 20.59 42.09 19.48
CA VAL A 524 20.59 42.69 18.10
C VAL A 524 19.17 42.84 17.57
N ILE A 525 19.03 43.77 16.61
CA ILE A 525 17.78 44.06 15.90
C ILE A 525 18.03 44.11 14.38
N LEU A 526 17.02 43.74 13.62
CA LEU A 526 16.95 43.89 12.16
C LEU A 526 15.58 44.47 11.81
N PRO A 527 15.46 45.38 10.84
CA PRO A 527 14.17 45.92 10.40
C PRO A 527 13.21 44.79 9.96
N VAL A 528 11.93 44.92 10.35
CA VAL A 528 10.90 43.93 9.98
C VAL A 528 10.74 43.83 8.47
N SER A 529 10.94 44.93 7.74
CA SER A 529 10.94 44.95 6.25
C SER A 529 12.00 43.98 5.70
N GLU A 530 13.18 43.96 6.31
CA GLU A 530 14.30 43.14 5.88
C GLU A 530 14.04 41.64 6.21
N ILE A 531 13.51 41.33 7.39
CA ILE A 531 13.09 39.97 7.72
C ILE A 531 12.04 39.48 6.73
N ASN A 532 11.10 40.32 6.33
CA ASN A 532 10.09 40.00 5.34
C ASN A 532 10.68 39.80 3.93
N ARG A 533 11.73 40.56 3.56
CA ARG A 533 12.48 40.34 2.31
C ARG A 533 13.15 38.97 2.32
N LEU A 534 13.93 38.70 3.36
CA LEU A 534 14.62 37.43 3.56
C LEU A 534 13.65 36.24 3.47
N ARG A 535 12.51 36.30 4.18
CA ARG A 535 11.49 35.25 4.14
C ARG A 535 10.98 35.02 2.72
N ARG A 536 10.60 36.06 1.99
CA ARG A 536 10.09 35.92 0.60
C ARG A 536 11.12 35.32 -0.31
N GLU A 537 12.37 35.76 -0.22
CA GLU A 537 13.44 35.23 -1.03
C GLU A 537 13.78 33.79 -0.72
N LEU A 538 13.80 33.41 0.59
CA LEU A 538 13.95 32.01 1.04
C LEU A 538 12.88 31.12 0.41
N VAL A 539 11.61 31.50 0.52
CA VAL A 539 10.49 30.76 -0.07
C VAL A 539 10.66 30.60 -1.58
N THR A 540 10.97 31.68 -2.29
CA THR A 540 11.16 31.65 -3.75
C THR A 540 12.29 30.70 -4.15
N ARG A 541 13.42 30.71 -3.43
CA ARG A 541 14.55 29.83 -3.71
C ARG A 541 14.26 28.38 -3.32
N CYS A 542 13.55 28.15 -2.21
CA CYS A 542 13.09 26.79 -1.81
C CYS A 542 12.14 26.22 -2.87
N ASP A 543 11.18 27.00 -3.36
CA ASP A 543 10.26 26.58 -4.42
C ASP A 543 11.01 26.24 -5.71
N ALA A 544 11.98 27.04 -6.09
CA ALA A 544 12.81 26.80 -7.28
C ALA A 544 13.63 25.50 -7.14
N LEU A 545 14.16 25.21 -5.95
CA LEU A 545 14.88 23.96 -5.68
C LEU A 545 13.95 22.76 -5.72
N ARG A 546 12.76 22.84 -5.10
CA ARG A 546 11.77 21.76 -5.12
C ARG A 546 11.29 21.44 -6.53
N ARG A 547 11.00 22.44 -7.35
CA ARG A 547 10.54 22.26 -8.74
C ARG A 547 11.61 21.73 -9.67
N LYS A 548 12.89 21.81 -9.28
CA LYS A 548 13.98 21.30 -10.09
C LYS A 548 13.84 19.78 -10.25
N PRO A 549 13.70 19.26 -11.48
CA PRO A 549 13.56 17.83 -11.71
C PRO A 549 14.75 17.07 -11.14
N LYS A 550 14.49 15.94 -10.50
CA LYS A 550 15.56 15.01 -10.08
C LYS A 550 16.32 14.52 -11.31
N ARG A 551 17.63 14.38 -11.16
CA ARG A 551 18.52 13.87 -12.21
C ARG A 551 19.16 12.57 -11.72
N TRP A 552 18.76 11.49 -12.35
CA TRP A 552 19.36 10.19 -12.18
C TRP A 552 20.43 9.98 -13.24
N GLN A 553 21.46 9.21 -12.95
CA GLN A 553 22.46 8.86 -13.94
C GLN A 553 21.82 7.98 -15.01
N ILE A 554 22.00 8.31 -16.27
CA ILE A 554 21.57 7.49 -17.41
C ILE A 554 22.81 7.07 -18.16
N ILE A 555 22.99 5.76 -18.30
CA ILE A 555 24.04 5.20 -19.15
C ILE A 555 23.65 5.41 -20.60
N GLU A 556 24.38 6.28 -21.30
CA GLU A 556 24.18 6.54 -22.73
C GLU A 556 24.61 5.32 -23.54
N LYS A 557 23.85 5.01 -24.57
CA LYS A 557 24.17 3.96 -25.52
C LYS A 557 25.11 4.47 -26.59
N THR A 558 26.08 3.66 -26.97
CA THR A 558 26.72 3.78 -28.27
C THR A 558 25.65 3.61 -29.36
N LYS A 559 25.58 4.52 -30.34
CA LYS A 559 24.57 4.45 -31.40
C LYS A 559 24.56 3.05 -32.04
N GLY A 560 23.45 2.31 -31.83
CA GLY A 560 23.22 1.00 -32.42
C GLY A 560 23.12 -0.19 -31.46
N GLU A 561 23.50 -0.03 -30.17
CA GLU A 561 23.40 -1.10 -29.19
C GLU A 561 22.08 -1.03 -28.40
N SER A 562 21.25 -2.07 -28.47
CA SER A 562 20.17 -2.30 -27.51
C SER A 562 20.76 -2.89 -26.23
N GLN A 563 20.44 -2.33 -25.06
CA GLN A 563 20.79 -2.99 -23.77
C GLN A 563 20.00 -4.31 -23.58
N VAL A 564 18.96 -4.50 -24.35
CA VAL A 564 18.22 -5.77 -24.45
C VAL A 564 18.95 -6.63 -25.49
N THR A 565 19.98 -7.31 -25.09
CA THR A 565 20.45 -8.48 -25.82
C THR A 565 19.46 -9.59 -25.53
N ILE A 566 18.47 -9.76 -26.40
CA ILE A 566 17.74 -11.03 -26.46
C ILE A 566 18.83 -12.03 -26.81
N ALA A 567 19.29 -12.84 -25.85
CA ALA A 567 20.19 -13.93 -26.15
C ALA A 567 19.52 -14.69 -27.30
N GLN A 568 20.12 -14.60 -28.49
CA GLN A 568 19.75 -15.53 -29.55
C GLN A 568 20.02 -16.88 -28.90
N VAL A 569 18.95 -17.64 -28.66
CA VAL A 569 19.11 -19.06 -28.35
C VAL A 569 20.08 -19.55 -29.40
N PRO A 570 21.27 -20.03 -29.07
CA PRO A 570 22.16 -20.60 -30.06
C PRO A 570 21.28 -21.54 -30.87
N SER A 571 21.26 -21.40 -32.19
CA SER A 571 20.72 -22.48 -33.03
C SER A 571 21.64 -23.66 -32.74
N ALA A 572 21.40 -24.31 -31.60
CA ALA A 572 21.93 -25.63 -31.34
C ALA A 572 21.51 -26.39 -32.57
N ASN A 573 22.47 -27.02 -33.24
CA ASN A 573 22.20 -28.05 -34.20
C ASN A 573 20.98 -28.80 -33.70
N ALA A 574 19.83 -28.65 -34.37
CA ALA A 574 18.55 -29.18 -33.95
C ALA A 574 18.63 -30.70 -34.06
N GLU A 575 19.34 -31.35 -33.17
CA GLU A 575 18.96 -32.66 -32.74
C GLU A 575 17.55 -32.43 -32.17
N THR A 576 16.57 -33.02 -32.83
CA THR A 576 15.16 -32.92 -32.47
C THR A 576 15.00 -33.32 -31.00
N VAL A 577 15.02 -32.36 -30.10
CA VAL A 577 14.72 -32.61 -28.69
C VAL A 577 13.28 -33.11 -28.65
N LYS A 578 13.11 -34.40 -28.32
CA LYS A 578 11.77 -34.98 -28.17
C LYS A 578 11.04 -34.21 -27.06
N PRO A 579 9.82 -33.75 -27.32
CA PRO A 579 9.02 -33.13 -26.25
C PRO A 579 8.85 -34.11 -25.09
N GLU A 580 9.10 -33.62 -23.85
CA GLU A 580 8.87 -34.37 -22.64
C GLU A 580 7.51 -34.00 -22.02
N ILE A 581 6.76 -35.01 -21.57
CA ILE A 581 5.53 -34.80 -20.82
C ILE A 581 5.87 -34.92 -19.33
N ILE A 582 5.64 -33.85 -18.58
CA ILE A 582 5.75 -33.81 -17.13
C ILE A 582 4.36 -33.87 -16.54
N ALA A 583 4.08 -34.87 -15.71
CA ALA A 583 2.81 -34.99 -15.01
C ALA A 583 2.88 -34.30 -13.63
N VAL A 584 1.93 -33.40 -13.36
CA VAL A 584 1.74 -32.84 -12.00
C VAL A 584 0.63 -33.62 -11.31
N ILE A 585 0.96 -34.39 -10.29
CA ILE A 585 0.00 -35.13 -9.47
C ILE A 585 -0.29 -34.37 -8.17
N ARG A 586 -1.56 -34.35 -7.77
CA ARG A 586 -2.05 -33.65 -6.58
C ARG A 586 -2.51 -34.57 -5.46
N LEU A 587 -2.66 -35.85 -5.79
CA LEU A 587 -3.05 -36.93 -4.85
C LEU A 587 -2.10 -38.10 -5.03
N PRO A 588 -1.72 -38.84 -3.93
CA PRO A 588 -0.86 -40.00 -4.02
C PRO A 588 -1.38 -41.08 -4.97
N GLU A 589 -2.70 -41.27 -5.03
CA GLU A 589 -3.37 -42.29 -5.85
C GLU A 589 -3.12 -42.07 -7.36
N GLN A 590 -2.80 -40.85 -7.76
CA GLN A 590 -2.50 -40.50 -9.18
C GLN A 590 -1.12 -41.01 -9.64
N LEU A 591 -0.24 -41.43 -8.71
CA LEU A 591 1.11 -41.88 -9.04
C LEU A 591 1.07 -43.08 -10.02
N ASN A 592 0.26 -44.07 -9.73
CA ASN A 592 0.15 -45.27 -10.58
C ASN A 592 -0.39 -44.95 -11.98
N ALA A 593 -1.32 -44.00 -12.08
CA ALA A 593 -1.88 -43.59 -13.37
C ALA A 593 -0.81 -42.87 -14.23
N ALA A 594 -0.06 -41.94 -13.62
CA ALA A 594 1.05 -41.27 -14.29
C ALA A 594 2.16 -42.20 -14.74
N TRP A 595 2.53 -43.16 -13.85
CA TRP A 595 3.53 -44.19 -14.15
C TRP A 595 3.11 -45.11 -15.32
N ASN A 596 1.86 -45.60 -15.29
CA ASN A 596 1.32 -46.51 -16.31
C ASN A 596 1.13 -45.77 -17.66
N ALA A 597 0.93 -44.48 -17.65
CA ALA A 597 0.89 -43.64 -18.88
C ALA A 597 2.28 -43.43 -19.50
N GLY A 598 3.37 -43.95 -18.91
CA GLY A 598 4.72 -43.83 -19.44
C GLY A 598 5.40 -42.49 -19.16
N VAL A 599 4.92 -41.71 -18.20
CA VAL A 599 5.54 -40.44 -17.82
C VAL A 599 6.83 -40.69 -17.03
N ASP A 600 7.95 -40.10 -17.46
CA ASP A 600 9.25 -40.26 -16.80
C ASP A 600 9.53 -39.19 -15.76
N THR A 601 8.97 -37.99 -15.90
CA THR A 601 9.13 -36.91 -14.92
C THR A 601 7.80 -36.61 -14.24
N ILE A 602 7.72 -36.81 -12.91
CA ILE A 602 6.51 -36.60 -12.12
C ILE A 602 6.76 -35.54 -11.06
N TYR A 603 5.90 -34.54 -11.02
CA TYR A 603 5.89 -33.48 -10.01
C TYR A 603 4.75 -33.75 -9.01
N CYS A 604 5.06 -33.82 -7.70
CA CYS A 604 4.08 -33.96 -6.65
C CYS A 604 3.80 -32.61 -5.99
N GLU A 605 2.55 -32.16 -6.05
CA GLU A 605 2.08 -30.93 -5.39
C GLU A 605 0.91 -31.27 -4.46
N PHE A 606 1.22 -31.83 -3.29
CA PHE A 606 0.22 -32.28 -2.33
C PHE A 606 -0.12 -31.17 -1.32
N GLU A 607 -1.38 -31.12 -0.92
CA GLU A 607 -1.85 -30.26 0.18
C GLU A 607 -1.22 -30.67 1.52
N ASN A 608 -1.04 -31.97 1.75
CA ASN A 608 -0.40 -32.51 2.95
C ASN A 608 1.05 -32.98 2.65
N PRO A 609 2.09 -32.24 3.08
CA PRO A 609 3.48 -32.63 2.82
C PRO A 609 3.91 -33.96 3.46
N LYS A 610 3.16 -34.48 4.43
CA LYS A 610 3.45 -35.77 5.04
C LYS A 610 3.31 -36.93 4.04
N ALA A 611 2.46 -36.77 3.04
CA ALA A 611 2.25 -37.79 2.00
C ALA A 611 3.46 -37.96 1.06
N TYR A 612 4.37 -37.00 0.97
CA TYR A 612 5.52 -37.07 0.07
C TYR A 612 6.40 -38.27 0.34
N ARG A 613 6.71 -38.56 1.64
CA ARG A 613 7.61 -39.67 2.01
C ARG A 613 7.14 -41.03 1.48
N GLN A 614 5.85 -41.32 1.67
CA GLN A 614 5.29 -42.59 1.18
C GLN A 614 5.25 -42.65 -0.35
N THR A 615 4.81 -41.56 -1.00
CA THR A 615 4.74 -41.48 -2.45
C THR A 615 6.13 -41.62 -3.11
N VAL A 616 7.17 -41.05 -2.51
CA VAL A 616 8.57 -41.18 -2.98
C VAL A 616 9.02 -42.67 -2.81
N ALA A 617 8.67 -43.33 -1.70
CA ALA A 617 9.00 -44.73 -1.49
C ALA A 617 8.31 -45.62 -2.54
N ASP A 618 7.01 -45.42 -2.74
CA ASP A 618 6.22 -46.19 -3.73
C ASP A 618 6.77 -45.97 -5.15
N PHE A 619 7.21 -44.75 -5.49
CA PHE A 619 7.84 -44.45 -6.77
C PHE A 619 9.20 -45.14 -6.94
N LYS A 620 10.04 -45.18 -5.89
CA LYS A 620 11.33 -45.89 -5.90
C LYS A 620 11.13 -47.39 -6.13
N ASP A 621 10.08 -47.97 -5.50
CA ASP A 621 9.71 -49.38 -5.68
C ASP A 621 9.23 -49.65 -7.11
N LEU A 622 8.38 -48.79 -7.70
CA LEU A 622 7.97 -48.87 -9.09
C LEU A 622 9.17 -48.80 -10.03
N ARG A 623 10.07 -47.84 -9.81
CA ARG A 623 11.28 -47.65 -10.59
C ARG A 623 12.18 -48.88 -10.58
N ALA A 624 12.40 -49.48 -9.38
CA ALA A 624 13.19 -50.68 -9.23
C ALA A 624 12.53 -51.91 -9.91
N LYS A 625 11.22 -52.09 -9.69
CA LYS A 625 10.44 -53.21 -10.24
C LYS A 625 10.41 -53.24 -11.76
N PHE A 626 10.28 -52.09 -12.40
CA PHE A 626 10.09 -51.99 -13.84
C PHE A 626 11.35 -51.51 -14.62
N GLY A 627 12.46 -51.26 -13.93
CA GLY A 627 13.76 -50.93 -14.55
C GLY A 627 13.80 -49.55 -15.25
N ARG A 628 12.86 -48.62 -15.01
CA ARG A 628 12.84 -47.27 -15.56
C ARG A 628 13.75 -46.32 -14.78
N ASN A 629 15.07 -46.55 -14.85
CA ASN A 629 16.06 -45.88 -14.02
C ASN A 629 16.21 -44.38 -14.30
N THR A 630 15.77 -43.90 -15.44
CA THR A 630 15.78 -42.46 -15.83
C THR A 630 14.58 -41.68 -15.30
N ALA A 631 13.53 -42.41 -14.84
CA ALA A 631 12.35 -41.73 -14.30
C ALA A 631 12.67 -40.99 -12.99
N THR A 632 12.12 -39.81 -12.80
CA THR A 632 12.35 -38.93 -11.65
C THR A 632 11.05 -38.43 -11.03
N LEU A 633 11.06 -38.30 -9.69
CA LEU A 633 9.95 -37.73 -8.94
C LEU A 633 10.42 -36.53 -8.12
N TRP A 634 9.74 -35.42 -8.29
CA TRP A 634 10.04 -34.13 -7.67
C TRP A 634 8.89 -33.70 -6.75
N VAL A 635 9.21 -33.10 -5.61
CA VAL A 635 8.21 -32.67 -4.64
C VAL A 635 8.21 -31.17 -4.49
N ALA A 636 7.02 -30.59 -4.29
CA ALA A 636 6.81 -29.17 -4.19
C ALA A 636 6.63 -28.72 -2.73
N PRO A 637 7.51 -27.91 -2.15
CA PRO A 637 7.23 -27.20 -0.90
C PRO A 637 6.05 -26.24 -1.09
N PRO A 638 5.38 -25.78 0.01
CA PRO A 638 4.37 -24.75 -0.08
C PRO A 638 4.88 -23.49 -0.80
N ARG A 639 4.04 -22.83 -1.59
CA ARG A 639 4.41 -21.62 -2.36
C ARG A 639 4.84 -20.45 -1.48
N ILE A 640 4.29 -20.38 -0.27
CA ILE A 640 4.59 -19.34 0.71
C ILE A 640 5.40 -19.94 1.84
N PHE A 641 6.40 -19.21 2.28
CA PHE A 641 7.21 -19.48 3.44
C PHE A 641 7.27 -18.25 4.32
N LYS A 642 7.11 -18.42 5.63
CA LYS A 642 7.21 -17.36 6.63
C LYS A 642 8.31 -17.66 7.64
N PRO A 643 8.85 -16.65 8.34
CA PRO A 643 9.87 -16.86 9.37
C PRO A 643 9.41 -17.78 10.48
N GLY A 644 10.13 -18.90 10.70
CA GLY A 644 9.80 -19.94 11.69
C GLY A 644 9.09 -21.16 11.11
N GLU A 645 8.92 -21.24 9.79
CA GLU A 645 8.30 -22.39 9.10
C GLU A 645 9.32 -23.37 8.49
N GLU A 646 10.61 -23.28 8.86
CA GLU A 646 11.70 -24.15 8.36
C GLU A 646 11.41 -25.65 8.58
N TRP A 647 10.63 -25.97 9.58
CA TRP A 647 10.22 -27.35 9.85
C TRP A 647 9.44 -27.97 8.67
N ILE A 648 8.67 -27.18 7.92
CA ILE A 648 7.93 -27.64 6.73
C ILE A 648 8.93 -28.04 5.64
N LEU A 649 9.94 -27.21 5.39
CA LEU A 649 10.97 -27.50 4.39
C LEU A 649 11.82 -28.72 4.80
N LYS A 650 12.15 -28.88 6.09
CA LYS A 650 12.81 -30.06 6.63
C LYS A 650 11.97 -31.34 6.43
N GLN A 651 10.63 -31.24 6.60
CA GLN A 651 9.72 -32.35 6.35
C GLN A 651 9.69 -32.72 4.85
N VAL A 652 9.61 -31.74 3.96
CA VAL A 652 9.67 -31.96 2.51
C VAL A 652 11.01 -32.62 2.12
N ARG A 653 12.14 -32.08 2.63
CA ARG A 653 13.49 -32.63 2.40
C ARG A 653 13.61 -34.08 2.86
N SER A 654 12.96 -34.45 3.98
CA SER A 654 12.98 -35.83 4.54
C SER A 654 12.28 -36.85 3.67
N SER A 655 11.62 -36.48 2.59
CA SER A 655 11.05 -37.40 1.61
C SER A 655 12.10 -38.02 0.72
N GLU A 656 13.28 -37.42 0.61
CA GLU A 656 14.39 -37.91 -0.24
C GLU A 656 13.98 -38.12 -1.70
N ALA A 657 13.21 -37.18 -2.25
CA ALA A 657 12.84 -37.14 -3.66
C ALA A 657 14.07 -36.91 -4.55
N ASP A 658 13.94 -37.16 -5.85
CA ASP A 658 14.99 -36.89 -6.81
C ASP A 658 15.26 -35.40 -6.98
N GLY A 659 14.29 -34.54 -6.66
CA GLY A 659 14.46 -33.09 -6.66
C GLY A 659 13.31 -32.33 -5.97
N TYR A 660 13.47 -30.98 -5.91
CA TYR A 660 12.54 -30.08 -5.26
C TYR A 660 12.10 -28.96 -6.21
N LEU A 661 10.79 -28.67 -6.25
CA LEU A 661 10.24 -27.58 -7.04
C LEU A 661 10.34 -26.27 -6.27
N VAL A 662 11.33 -25.45 -6.58
CA VAL A 662 11.54 -24.16 -5.93
C VAL A 662 10.49 -23.15 -6.38
N ARG A 663 9.70 -22.61 -5.44
CA ARG A 663 8.60 -21.67 -5.72
C ARG A 663 8.59 -20.45 -4.77
N ASN A 664 9.63 -20.31 -3.95
CA ASN A 664 9.82 -19.20 -3.03
C ASN A 664 11.32 -18.92 -2.88
N TYR A 665 11.70 -17.69 -2.57
CA TYR A 665 13.12 -17.30 -2.44
C TYR A 665 13.83 -18.04 -1.30
N ASN A 666 13.14 -18.37 -0.21
CA ASN A 666 13.69 -19.20 0.87
C ASN A 666 14.10 -20.58 0.41
N HIS A 667 13.36 -21.16 -0.53
CA HIS A 667 13.69 -22.49 -1.05
C HIS A 667 15.06 -22.51 -1.71
N LEU A 668 15.44 -21.41 -2.42
CA LEU A 668 16.78 -21.28 -3.02
C LEU A 668 17.87 -21.39 -1.96
N ALA A 669 17.71 -20.69 -0.84
CA ALA A 669 18.68 -20.72 0.25
C ALA A 669 18.67 -22.08 0.97
N PHE A 670 17.47 -22.63 1.25
CA PHE A 670 17.32 -23.89 2.02
C PHE A 670 17.84 -25.13 1.29
N PHE A 671 17.56 -25.25 -0.02
CA PHE A 671 17.97 -26.40 -0.83
C PHE A 671 19.29 -26.19 -1.58
N LYS A 672 20.02 -25.11 -1.32
CA LYS A 672 21.27 -24.79 -2.01
C LYS A 672 22.29 -25.92 -1.96
N ASP A 673 22.41 -26.57 -0.80
CA ASP A 673 23.39 -27.63 -0.56
C ASP A 673 22.93 -29.02 -1.02
N ASP A 674 21.63 -29.14 -1.39
CA ASP A 674 21.06 -30.40 -1.90
C ASP A 674 21.33 -30.58 -3.41
N ARG A 675 21.90 -29.59 -4.06
CA ARG A 675 22.26 -29.65 -5.47
C ARG A 675 23.31 -30.72 -5.70
N LYS A 676 22.98 -31.79 -6.45
CA LYS A 676 23.97 -32.79 -6.88
C LYS A 676 24.98 -32.09 -7.79
N ARG A 677 26.29 -32.32 -7.54
CA ARG A 677 27.36 -31.80 -8.39
C ARG A 677 27.18 -32.42 -9.79
N GLY A 678 26.85 -31.58 -10.78
CA GLY A 678 26.75 -32.00 -12.17
C GLY A 678 25.52 -31.52 -12.94
N ASP A 679 24.54 -30.91 -12.26
CA ASP A 679 23.36 -30.30 -12.93
C ASP A 679 23.45 -28.78 -12.99
#